data_2883bedf0aa7df88e49291cace91fbcc
#
_entry.id   2883bedf0aa7df88e49291cace91fbcc
#
_cell.length_a   1.000
_cell.length_b   1.000
_cell.length_c   1.000
_cell.angle_alpha   90.00
_cell.angle_beta   90.00
_cell.angle_gamma   90.00
#
_symmetry.space_group_name_H-M   'P 1'
#
loop_
_entity.id
_entity.type
_entity.pdbx_description
1 polymer ?
#
loop_
_entity_poly.entity_id
_entity_poly.type
_entity_poly.pdbx_seq_one_letter_code
_entity_poly.pdbx_strand_id
1 'polypeptide(L)'
;MNENRLKMRQIGINPAKHIAIIQTACSARRNHIIKLFLRQSDNINQMKTLFLFLFTVLFITANAKNVDLFSNKESGKVQFAVKEIEIILNAKGIESVGYSISELDKMRADQGNIVLISLNEKVASGILKKAGIKNAAELNAEGFIIHRAGNDKKAIYVLGYDEAGTMYGGLEVAEIIKVKGIDAVQNQLQNPYMKVRGTKFNIPLDMRSPTYTEPSDAARNNMAEMWNFEFWKEYIDNLARNRYNLISLWNMHPFPSMVKVPEYPEVALSDVRKSTGIWNENYSLNGWGFDAPEILKSYEVLKKMTIDEKIEFWRKVMAYGKQRNVKFYVVTWNIFVYGVDGKYGITDKLENPVTTDYFRKSIKQMVLTYPDLAGIGLTTGENMYDYTATQKEEWAYATYGQGVLDALKEQPGRKIDFIHRQHQTQAKEITAIFKDVMKNENINFVFSFKYAQAHVYSSVNQVFHQNFVKDIQGENLKTLWTLRNDDIFHFRWGAPDFVRDFIKNIPCDVSEGFYYGSDQYVWGREFLDKYSGNPREIEIVKHWYQWMCWGRLGYNPDMGNDRFVDVIQSRFPSVNAQEMFDAWQSASMIYPWVTGFHWGALDFQWYIESGQSRPFVANTPSGYHDVNRFITLPPHKGTGYISIPNYTKAFLAGSEIEGETPLQVADKIIHNSDQALNWADKQSMEMNKELRITIDDIKTMARLGKNYGHKIRGATYLSLFRESLQREWYDKAIEELNASAGYWRHYAASGLANYHNPLWTNRVGYVDWKKNFDWALFDVIANGGQVNLPSMQPTAGGTVLEAENADFQVSVFKSEVEGFTGKGYLETRVGDARHQVKWTYTTPESGRYILEFRYTLKREQVFLSPVEINGKKACEIEFWNTGNPGNWVWERVTVNLE
;
A
#
# COMPACT_ATOMS: atom_id res chain seq x y z
N MET A 1 -30.78 41.01 -9.09
CA MET A 1 -30.65 41.72 -10.41
C MET A 1 -29.36 41.25 -11.03
N ASN A 2 -29.48 40.80 -12.24
CA ASN A 2 -28.50 40.39 -13.25
C ASN A 2 -27.69 39.11 -13.00
N GLU A 3 -28.29 38.08 -13.60
CA GLU A 3 -27.64 36.87 -14.12
C GLU A 3 -26.67 37.19 -15.25
N ASN A 4 -25.54 36.49 -15.25
CA ASN A 4 -24.82 36.23 -16.52
C ASN A 4 -24.45 34.74 -16.57
N ARG A 5 -25.28 33.99 -17.32
CA ARG A 5 -25.02 32.60 -17.74
C ARG A 5 -24.00 32.62 -18.89
N LEU A 6 -22.85 32.00 -18.69
CA LEU A 6 -21.96 31.57 -19.76
C LEU A 6 -22.28 30.13 -20.17
N LYS A 7 -22.81 29.96 -21.36
CA LYS A 7 -23.02 28.68 -22.04
C LYS A 7 -21.66 28.15 -22.51
N MET A 8 -21.19 27.05 -21.94
CA MET A 8 -20.16 26.23 -22.60
C MET A 8 -20.82 25.24 -23.57
N ARG A 9 -20.44 25.34 -24.85
CA ARG A 9 -20.78 24.35 -25.89
C ARG A 9 -19.92 23.10 -25.65
N GLN A 10 -20.57 21.95 -25.50
CA GLN A 10 -19.94 20.66 -25.60
C GLN A 10 -19.47 20.42 -27.05
N ILE A 11 -18.18 20.28 -27.24
CA ILE A 11 -17.62 19.74 -28.48
C ILE A 11 -17.31 18.28 -28.20
N GLY A 12 -18.16 17.38 -28.67
CA GLY A 12 -17.95 15.93 -28.63
C GLY A 12 -16.85 15.56 -29.61
N ILE A 13 -15.72 15.08 -29.13
CA ILE A 13 -14.64 14.52 -29.95
C ILE A 13 -14.76 13.00 -29.93
N ASN A 14 -15.01 12.43 -31.11
CA ASN A 14 -15.10 10.99 -31.30
C ASN A 14 -13.67 10.40 -31.44
N PRO A 15 -13.23 9.47 -30.56
CA PRO A 15 -11.87 8.92 -30.58
C PRO A 15 -11.49 8.20 -31.89
N ALA A 16 -12.46 7.66 -32.61
CA ALA A 16 -12.21 6.94 -33.86
C ALA A 16 -11.72 7.83 -35.01
N LYS A 17 -12.01 9.14 -34.97
CA LYS A 17 -11.55 10.08 -36.01
C LYS A 17 -10.08 10.55 -35.82
N HIS A 18 -9.56 10.49 -34.58
CA HIS A 18 -8.16 10.88 -34.34
C HIS A 18 -7.15 9.83 -34.81
N ILE A 19 -7.47 8.55 -34.74
CA ILE A 19 -6.60 7.48 -35.25
C ILE A 19 -6.50 7.52 -36.78
N ALA A 20 -7.60 7.82 -37.47
CA ALA A 20 -7.61 7.94 -38.94
C ALA A 20 -6.79 9.15 -39.43
N ILE A 21 -6.79 10.26 -38.68
CA ILE A 21 -6.03 11.48 -39.04
C ILE A 21 -4.52 11.27 -38.86
N ILE A 22 -4.10 10.54 -37.82
CA ILE A 22 -2.68 10.23 -37.59
C ILE A 22 -2.15 9.25 -38.64
N GLN A 23 -2.94 8.24 -39.04
CA GLN A 23 -2.57 7.31 -40.12
C GLN A 23 -2.49 7.99 -41.48
N THR A 24 -3.40 8.92 -41.79
CA THR A 24 -3.41 9.66 -43.05
C THR A 24 -2.25 10.68 -43.11
N ALA A 25 -1.88 11.31 -41.96
CA ALA A 25 -0.75 12.22 -41.89
C ALA A 25 0.61 11.50 -42.07
N CYS A 26 0.75 10.27 -41.50
CA CYS A 26 1.94 9.46 -41.70
C CYS A 26 2.10 8.98 -43.14
N SER A 27 1.01 8.58 -43.82
CA SER A 27 1.08 8.18 -45.23
C SER A 27 1.33 9.34 -46.19
N ALA A 28 0.78 10.52 -45.91
CA ALA A 28 1.04 11.73 -46.68
C ALA A 28 2.49 12.25 -46.55
N ARG A 29 3.09 12.17 -45.35
CA ARG A 29 4.51 12.49 -45.15
C ARG A 29 5.44 11.50 -45.85
N ARG A 30 5.14 10.20 -45.82
CA ARG A 30 5.93 9.16 -46.57
C ARG A 30 5.94 9.43 -48.07
N ASN A 31 4.79 9.75 -48.65
CA ASN A 31 4.69 10.02 -50.10
C ASN A 31 5.37 11.36 -50.45
N HIS A 32 5.45 12.34 -49.59
CA HIS A 32 6.12 13.61 -49.84
C HIS A 32 7.64 13.49 -49.77
N ILE A 33 8.19 12.70 -48.81
CA ILE A 33 9.61 12.41 -48.75
C ILE A 33 10.08 11.61 -49.95
N ILE A 34 9.34 10.60 -50.39
CA ILE A 34 9.67 9.80 -51.58
C ILE A 34 9.62 10.67 -52.84
N LYS A 35 8.65 11.56 -53.01
CA LYS A 35 8.57 12.49 -54.15
C LYS A 35 9.66 13.56 -54.13
N LEU A 36 10.15 14.03 -52.96
CA LEU A 36 11.27 14.96 -52.89
C LEU A 36 12.61 14.30 -53.27
N PHE A 37 12.84 13.04 -52.86
CA PHE A 37 14.06 12.31 -53.17
C PHE A 37 14.17 11.90 -54.67
N LEU A 38 13.07 11.57 -55.30
CA LEU A 38 13.05 11.17 -56.73
C LEU A 38 13.25 12.37 -57.68
N ARG A 39 13.20 13.64 -57.22
CA ARG A 39 13.43 14.81 -58.06
C ARG A 39 14.87 15.30 -58.09
N GLN A 40 15.79 14.75 -57.30
CA GLN A 40 17.15 15.25 -57.13
C GLN A 40 18.29 14.26 -57.43
N SER A 41 18.04 13.10 -58.01
CA SER A 41 19.11 12.10 -58.19
C SER A 41 19.42 11.85 -59.68
N ASP A 42 20.40 12.59 -60.20
CA ASP A 42 21.10 12.24 -61.43
C ASP A 42 22.46 11.48 -61.20
N ASN A 43 22.61 10.76 -60.03
CA ASN A 43 23.87 10.14 -59.69
C ASN A 43 23.69 8.69 -59.27
N ILE A 44 24.29 7.75 -60.02
CA ILE A 44 24.19 6.29 -59.88
C ILE A 44 24.63 5.81 -58.46
N ASN A 45 25.51 6.52 -57.79
CA ASN A 45 25.96 6.19 -56.44
C ASN A 45 24.91 6.50 -55.36
N GLN A 46 24.07 7.52 -55.56
CA GLN A 46 22.94 7.82 -54.67
C GLN A 46 21.82 6.81 -54.81
N MET A 47 21.61 6.29 -56.03
CA MET A 47 20.67 5.19 -56.24
C MET A 47 21.08 3.90 -55.56
N LYS A 48 22.39 3.55 -55.52
CA LYS A 48 22.88 2.40 -54.75
C LYS A 48 22.70 2.58 -53.24
N THR A 49 22.89 3.77 -52.68
CA THR A 49 22.68 4.05 -51.27
C THR A 49 21.18 4.05 -50.94
N LEU A 50 20.34 4.57 -51.85
CA LEU A 50 18.89 4.53 -51.66
C LEU A 50 18.33 3.11 -51.77
N PHE A 51 18.89 2.28 -52.67
CA PHE A 51 18.53 0.86 -52.78
C PHE A 51 19.00 0.06 -51.56
N LEU A 52 20.18 0.35 -51.01
CA LEU A 52 20.69 -0.26 -49.80
C LEU A 52 19.85 0.17 -48.57
N PHE A 53 19.43 1.44 -48.51
CA PHE A 53 18.57 1.96 -47.46
C PHE A 53 17.13 1.38 -47.57
N LEU A 54 16.55 1.28 -48.76
CA LEU A 54 15.29 0.63 -49.01
C LEU A 54 15.38 -0.88 -48.73
N PHE A 55 16.49 -1.54 -49.06
CA PHE A 55 16.73 -2.94 -48.75
C PHE A 55 16.89 -3.14 -47.25
N THR A 56 17.60 -2.26 -46.55
CA THR A 56 17.75 -2.31 -45.08
C THR A 56 16.41 -2.06 -44.38
N VAL A 57 15.62 -1.09 -44.86
CA VAL A 57 14.26 -0.83 -44.37
C VAL A 57 13.29 -1.97 -44.68
N LEU A 58 13.40 -2.60 -45.87
CA LEU A 58 12.63 -3.80 -46.19
C LEU A 58 13.08 -5.05 -45.40
N PHE A 59 14.37 -5.19 -45.09
CA PHE A 59 14.85 -6.25 -44.18
C PHE A 59 14.46 -6.05 -42.71
N ILE A 60 14.31 -4.79 -42.25
CA ILE A 60 13.80 -4.49 -40.93
C ILE A 60 12.29 -4.77 -40.82
N THR A 61 11.56 -4.67 -41.91
CA THR A 61 10.11 -5.01 -41.94
C THR A 61 9.82 -6.49 -42.20
N ALA A 62 10.85 -7.29 -42.55
CA ALA A 62 10.66 -8.71 -42.97
C ALA A 62 10.74 -9.72 -41.79
N ASN A 63 10.91 -9.26 -40.52
CA ASN A 63 10.90 -10.13 -39.34
C ASN A 63 9.92 -9.64 -38.27
N ALA A 64 8.69 -9.28 -38.62
CA ALA A 64 7.62 -9.24 -37.63
C ALA A 64 7.48 -10.67 -37.09
N LYS A 65 8.03 -10.92 -35.88
CA LYS A 65 7.82 -12.20 -35.20
C LYS A 65 6.32 -12.26 -34.86
N ASN A 66 5.60 -13.17 -35.50
CA ASN A 66 4.20 -13.41 -35.13
C ASN A 66 4.14 -14.52 -34.08
N VAL A 67 3.19 -14.43 -33.16
CA VAL A 67 2.98 -15.43 -32.11
C VAL A 67 1.53 -15.90 -32.16
N ASP A 68 1.33 -17.20 -32.31
CA ASP A 68 0.01 -17.83 -32.26
C ASP A 68 -0.30 -18.25 -30.83
N LEU A 69 -1.47 -17.82 -30.30
CA LEU A 69 -1.92 -18.08 -28.92
C LEU A 69 -3.07 -19.09 -28.95
N PHE A 70 -2.86 -20.27 -28.36
CA PHE A 70 -3.87 -21.32 -28.23
C PHE A 70 -4.37 -21.41 -26.81
N SER A 71 -5.69 -21.33 -26.60
CA SER A 71 -6.25 -21.31 -25.25
C SER A 71 -7.72 -21.71 -25.22
N ASN A 72 -8.22 -22.08 -24.04
CA ASN A 72 -9.65 -22.23 -23.80
C ASN A 72 -10.35 -20.87 -23.84
N LYS A 73 -11.19 -20.63 -24.84
CA LYS A 73 -11.92 -19.37 -25.04
C LYS A 73 -13.06 -19.16 -24.03
N GLU A 74 -13.55 -20.23 -23.41
CA GLU A 74 -14.67 -20.17 -22.45
C GLU A 74 -14.21 -19.82 -21.03
N SER A 75 -12.93 -19.99 -20.73
CA SER A 75 -12.38 -19.70 -19.39
C SER A 75 -12.02 -18.23 -19.23
N GLY A 76 -12.77 -17.48 -18.42
CA GLY A 76 -12.47 -16.08 -18.10
C GLY A 76 -11.11 -15.88 -17.43
N LYS A 77 -10.63 -16.86 -16.63
CA LYS A 77 -9.30 -16.85 -16.01
C LYS A 77 -8.21 -16.97 -17.08
N VAL A 78 -8.31 -17.95 -17.95
CA VAL A 78 -7.31 -18.18 -19.03
C VAL A 78 -7.31 -17.01 -20.00
N GLN A 79 -8.48 -16.48 -20.38
CA GLN A 79 -8.58 -15.32 -21.28
C GLN A 79 -7.98 -14.04 -20.67
N PHE A 80 -8.00 -13.88 -19.35
CA PHE A 80 -7.28 -12.78 -18.70
C PHE A 80 -5.77 -12.87 -18.94
N ALA A 81 -5.17 -14.03 -18.74
CA ALA A 81 -3.74 -14.23 -19.01
C ALA A 81 -3.39 -14.06 -20.51
N VAL A 82 -4.25 -14.56 -21.41
CA VAL A 82 -4.08 -14.36 -22.87
C VAL A 82 -4.04 -12.88 -23.21
N LYS A 83 -4.99 -12.10 -22.67
CA LYS A 83 -5.04 -10.65 -22.88
C LYS A 83 -3.78 -9.94 -22.37
N GLU A 84 -3.25 -10.33 -21.21
CA GLU A 84 -2.01 -9.77 -20.67
C GLU A 84 -0.81 -10.10 -21.59
N ILE A 85 -0.74 -11.32 -22.12
CA ILE A 85 0.29 -11.72 -23.10
C ILE A 85 0.15 -10.88 -24.38
N GLU A 86 -1.05 -10.73 -24.93
CA GLU A 86 -1.33 -9.94 -26.14
C GLU A 86 -0.90 -8.47 -25.98
N ILE A 87 -1.24 -7.85 -24.83
CA ILE A 87 -0.85 -6.47 -24.52
C ILE A 87 0.68 -6.33 -24.55
N ILE A 88 1.39 -7.29 -23.92
CA ILE A 88 2.86 -7.22 -23.82
C ILE A 88 3.52 -7.49 -25.17
N LEU A 89 3.03 -8.47 -25.96
CA LEU A 89 3.54 -8.75 -27.29
C LEU A 89 3.36 -7.53 -28.20
N ASN A 90 2.18 -6.93 -28.20
CA ASN A 90 1.89 -5.71 -28.96
C ASN A 90 2.80 -4.53 -28.56
N ALA A 91 3.05 -4.34 -27.26
CA ALA A 91 3.97 -3.33 -26.77
C ALA A 91 5.44 -3.55 -27.23
N LYS A 92 5.80 -4.81 -27.53
CA LYS A 92 7.10 -5.21 -28.09
C LYS A 92 7.13 -5.23 -29.64
N GLY A 93 6.05 -4.84 -30.31
CA GLY A 93 5.93 -4.88 -31.77
C GLY A 93 5.79 -6.29 -32.36
N ILE A 94 5.32 -7.25 -31.56
CA ILE A 94 5.07 -8.64 -31.96
C ILE A 94 3.57 -8.79 -32.17
N GLU A 95 3.14 -9.13 -33.38
CA GLU A 95 1.74 -9.44 -33.69
C GLU A 95 1.33 -10.78 -33.11
N SER A 96 0.12 -10.89 -32.57
CA SER A 96 -0.42 -12.15 -32.04
C SER A 96 -1.77 -12.50 -32.65
N VAL A 97 -2.01 -13.80 -32.82
CA VAL A 97 -3.30 -14.34 -33.29
C VAL A 97 -3.81 -15.37 -32.30
N GLY A 98 -5.03 -15.18 -31.83
CA GLY A 98 -5.64 -16.05 -30.82
C GLY A 98 -6.51 -17.15 -31.43
N TYR A 99 -6.21 -18.41 -31.15
CA TYR A 99 -6.94 -19.62 -31.56
C TYR A 99 -7.60 -20.31 -30.34
N SER A 100 -8.64 -21.10 -30.61
CA SER A 100 -9.15 -22.05 -29.62
C SER A 100 -8.15 -23.17 -29.40
N ILE A 101 -8.11 -23.74 -28.20
CA ILE A 101 -7.31 -24.92 -27.87
C ILE A 101 -7.70 -26.15 -28.74
N SER A 102 -8.91 -26.20 -29.27
CA SER A 102 -9.37 -27.23 -30.24
C SER A 102 -8.75 -27.08 -31.61
N GLU A 103 -8.11 -25.96 -31.93
CA GLU A 103 -7.53 -25.64 -33.23
C GLU A 103 -6.00 -25.82 -33.28
N LEU A 104 -5.45 -26.71 -32.43
CA LEU A 104 -4.00 -26.99 -32.37
C LEU A 104 -3.39 -27.54 -33.66
N ASP A 105 -4.20 -28.04 -34.57
CA ASP A 105 -3.79 -28.42 -35.93
C ASP A 105 -3.34 -27.22 -36.78
N LYS A 106 -3.75 -26.00 -36.41
CA LYS A 106 -3.29 -24.74 -37.03
C LYS A 106 -1.93 -24.26 -36.53
N MET A 107 -1.31 -24.93 -35.55
CA MET A 107 0.01 -24.55 -35.02
C MET A 107 1.06 -24.61 -36.14
N ARG A 108 1.76 -23.49 -36.33
CA ARG A 108 2.78 -23.32 -37.39
C ARG A 108 4.18 -23.41 -36.80
N ALA A 109 5.03 -24.24 -37.43
CA ALA A 109 6.40 -24.44 -36.98
C ALA A 109 7.35 -23.25 -37.26
N ASP A 110 6.98 -22.41 -38.23
CA ASP A 110 7.77 -21.23 -38.61
C ASP A 110 7.54 -20.02 -37.75
N GLN A 111 6.52 -20.04 -36.86
CA GLN A 111 6.15 -18.96 -35.96
C GLN A 111 6.32 -19.34 -34.49
N GLY A 112 6.32 -18.31 -33.58
CA GLY A 112 6.23 -18.54 -32.17
C GLY A 112 4.84 -19.04 -31.75
N ASN A 113 4.76 -19.99 -30.85
CA ASN A 113 3.48 -20.52 -30.37
C ASN A 113 3.46 -20.49 -28.85
N ILE A 114 2.35 -20.03 -28.24
CA ILE A 114 2.11 -20.12 -26.79
C ILE A 114 0.79 -20.87 -26.60
N VAL A 115 0.84 -21.98 -25.88
CA VAL A 115 -0.30 -22.87 -25.64
C VAL A 115 -0.62 -22.84 -24.14
N LEU A 116 -1.81 -22.34 -23.78
CA LEU A 116 -2.31 -22.28 -22.42
C LEU A 116 -3.38 -23.35 -22.22
N ILE A 117 -3.13 -24.30 -21.32
CA ILE A 117 -3.98 -25.48 -21.12
C ILE A 117 -4.03 -25.89 -19.65
N SER A 118 -5.18 -26.39 -19.20
CA SER A 118 -5.37 -26.97 -17.86
C SER A 118 -5.38 -28.50 -17.94
N LEU A 119 -4.90 -29.18 -16.89
CA LEU A 119 -4.87 -30.64 -16.82
C LEU A 119 -6.24 -31.30 -16.96
N ASN A 120 -7.32 -30.63 -16.60
CA ASN A 120 -8.68 -31.12 -16.70
C ASN A 120 -9.27 -31.05 -18.13
N GLU A 121 -8.56 -30.45 -19.09
CA GLU A 121 -9.01 -30.38 -20.47
C GLU A 121 -8.74 -31.71 -21.21
N LYS A 122 -9.71 -32.15 -22.02
CA LYS A 122 -9.65 -33.44 -22.75
C LYS A 122 -8.38 -33.61 -23.61
N VAL A 123 -7.86 -32.53 -24.16
CA VAL A 123 -6.67 -32.53 -25.02
C VAL A 123 -5.35 -32.53 -24.25
N ALA A 124 -5.38 -32.35 -22.93
CA ALA A 124 -4.18 -32.21 -22.11
C ALA A 124 -3.22 -33.40 -22.20
N SER A 125 -3.74 -34.63 -22.09
CA SER A 125 -2.91 -35.85 -22.15
C SER A 125 -2.15 -36.01 -23.48
N GLY A 126 -2.77 -35.63 -24.58
CA GLY A 126 -2.14 -35.63 -25.91
C GLY A 126 -1.00 -34.62 -26.02
N ILE A 127 -1.22 -33.40 -25.45
CA ILE A 127 -0.23 -32.34 -25.43
C ILE A 127 0.96 -32.71 -24.53
N LEU A 128 0.70 -33.22 -23.32
CA LEU A 128 1.74 -33.71 -22.41
C LEU A 128 2.69 -34.69 -23.09
N LYS A 129 2.13 -35.70 -23.79
CA LYS A 129 2.90 -36.70 -24.53
C LYS A 129 3.70 -36.05 -25.66
N LYS A 130 3.06 -35.19 -26.47
CA LYS A 130 3.68 -34.53 -27.65
C LYS A 130 4.81 -33.56 -27.20
N ALA A 131 4.57 -32.81 -26.13
CA ALA A 131 5.54 -31.83 -25.61
C ALA A 131 6.64 -32.47 -24.72
N GLY A 132 6.49 -33.76 -24.32
CA GLY A 132 7.43 -34.43 -23.45
C GLY A 132 7.41 -33.97 -21.99
N ILE A 133 6.30 -33.44 -21.50
CA ILE A 133 6.13 -32.98 -20.12
C ILE A 133 5.88 -34.18 -19.19
N LYS A 134 6.81 -34.46 -18.28
CA LYS A 134 6.77 -35.67 -17.43
C LYS A 134 6.35 -35.39 -15.98
N ASN A 135 6.52 -34.17 -15.50
CA ASN A 135 6.34 -33.78 -14.09
C ASN A 135 4.97 -33.14 -13.78
N ALA A 136 3.98 -33.33 -14.64
CA ALA A 136 2.63 -32.81 -14.43
C ALA A 136 1.95 -33.34 -13.14
N ALA A 137 2.36 -34.52 -12.67
CA ALA A 137 1.86 -35.12 -11.44
C ALA A 137 2.35 -34.39 -10.15
N GLU A 138 3.35 -33.52 -10.26
CA GLU A 138 3.87 -32.71 -9.15
C GLU A 138 3.05 -31.43 -8.90
N LEU A 139 2.10 -31.11 -9.79
CA LEU A 139 1.27 -29.92 -9.68
C LEU A 139 0.20 -30.08 -8.62
N ASN A 140 0.01 -29.01 -7.85
CA ASN A 140 -1.09 -28.81 -6.93
C ASN A 140 -2.08 -27.77 -7.47
N ALA A 141 -3.24 -27.62 -6.81
CA ALA A 141 -4.19 -26.57 -7.15
C ALA A 141 -3.51 -25.19 -7.29
N GLU A 142 -3.85 -24.43 -8.34
CA GLU A 142 -3.25 -23.17 -8.75
C GLU A 142 -1.78 -23.28 -9.23
N GLY A 143 -1.18 -24.48 -9.23
CA GLY A 143 0.19 -24.70 -9.72
C GLY A 143 0.27 -24.73 -11.25
N PHE A 144 1.43 -24.48 -11.79
CA PHE A 144 1.68 -24.47 -13.25
C PHE A 144 3.08 -24.96 -13.63
N ILE A 145 3.18 -25.44 -14.86
CA ILE A 145 4.44 -25.71 -15.57
C ILE A 145 4.52 -24.78 -16.78
N ILE A 146 5.68 -24.16 -16.96
CA ILE A 146 6.06 -23.57 -18.25
C ILE A 146 7.10 -24.50 -18.88
N HIS A 147 6.87 -24.94 -20.10
CA HIS A 147 7.73 -25.85 -20.83
C HIS A 147 8.02 -25.36 -22.24
N ARG A 148 9.30 -25.27 -22.60
CA ARG A 148 9.76 -25.06 -23.98
C ARG A 148 10.02 -26.39 -24.66
N ALA A 149 9.37 -26.62 -25.77
CA ALA A 149 9.54 -27.86 -26.53
C ALA A 149 10.95 -27.97 -27.11
N GLY A 150 11.62 -29.10 -26.88
CA GLY A 150 12.97 -29.51 -27.21
C GLY A 150 13.67 -28.88 -28.42
N ASN A 151 13.74 -29.54 -29.56
CA ASN A 151 14.43 -29.05 -30.77
C ASN A 151 13.72 -27.90 -31.50
N ASP A 152 12.43 -27.73 -31.28
CA ASP A 152 11.62 -26.63 -31.81
C ASP A 152 11.39 -25.58 -30.73
N LYS A 153 12.42 -24.78 -30.41
CA LYS A 153 12.40 -23.72 -29.38
C LYS A 153 11.32 -22.63 -29.56
N LYS A 154 10.43 -22.78 -30.52
CA LYS A 154 9.37 -21.81 -30.85
C LYS A 154 8.06 -22.04 -30.11
N ALA A 155 7.84 -23.21 -29.51
CA ALA A 155 6.62 -23.49 -28.74
C ALA A 155 6.83 -23.38 -27.23
N ILE A 156 6.00 -22.58 -26.57
CA ILE A 156 5.93 -22.42 -25.12
C ILE A 156 4.59 -23.02 -24.65
N TYR A 157 4.65 -24.05 -23.82
CA TYR A 157 3.48 -24.65 -23.21
C TYR A 157 3.33 -24.14 -21.77
N VAL A 158 2.15 -23.63 -21.46
CA VAL A 158 1.74 -23.26 -20.10
C VAL A 158 0.69 -24.27 -19.67
N LEU A 159 1.06 -25.15 -18.75
CA LEU A 159 0.19 -26.19 -18.24
C LEU A 159 -0.17 -25.87 -16.79
N GLY A 160 -1.43 -25.59 -16.50
CA GLY A 160 -1.94 -25.43 -15.15
C GLY A 160 -2.56 -26.71 -14.61
N TYR A 161 -2.46 -26.93 -13.30
CA TYR A 161 -3.26 -27.95 -12.61
C TYR A 161 -4.75 -27.76 -12.90
N ASP A 162 -5.18 -26.52 -12.84
CA ASP A 162 -6.53 -26.03 -13.12
C ASP A 162 -6.47 -24.72 -13.93
N GLU A 163 -7.61 -24.11 -14.20
CA GLU A 163 -7.68 -22.83 -14.93
C GLU A 163 -6.95 -21.70 -14.21
N ALA A 164 -6.89 -21.72 -12.87
CA ALA A 164 -6.18 -20.72 -12.08
C ALA A 164 -4.66 -20.88 -12.24
N GLY A 165 -4.15 -22.10 -12.19
CA GLY A 165 -2.75 -22.41 -12.49
C GLY A 165 -2.37 -22.01 -13.92
N THR A 166 -3.25 -22.30 -14.89
CA THR A 166 -3.04 -21.87 -16.29
C THR A 166 -2.97 -20.34 -16.41
N MET A 167 -3.85 -19.63 -15.72
CA MET A 167 -3.82 -18.16 -15.65
C MET A 167 -2.51 -17.66 -15.04
N TYR A 168 -2.09 -18.21 -13.90
CA TYR A 168 -0.86 -17.77 -13.22
C TYR A 168 0.39 -18.07 -14.07
N GLY A 169 0.44 -19.22 -14.73
CA GLY A 169 1.53 -19.53 -15.66
C GLY A 169 1.55 -18.60 -16.88
N GLY A 170 0.38 -18.25 -17.42
CA GLY A 170 0.28 -17.27 -18.52
C GLY A 170 0.70 -15.87 -18.10
N LEU A 171 0.31 -15.42 -16.89
CA LEU A 171 0.76 -14.14 -16.31
C LEU A 171 2.28 -14.15 -16.03
N GLU A 172 2.86 -15.31 -15.68
CA GLU A 172 4.31 -15.45 -15.51
C GLU A 172 5.04 -15.31 -16.84
N VAL A 173 4.51 -15.95 -17.92
CA VAL A 173 5.04 -15.78 -19.29
C VAL A 173 4.94 -14.32 -19.74
N ALA A 174 3.80 -13.66 -19.52
CA ALA A 174 3.63 -12.24 -19.84
C ALA A 174 4.66 -11.35 -19.15
N GLU A 175 4.90 -11.56 -17.84
CA GLU A 175 5.89 -10.79 -17.08
C GLU A 175 7.31 -11.04 -17.60
N ILE A 176 7.72 -12.29 -17.85
CA ILE A 176 9.04 -12.61 -18.40
C ILE A 176 9.22 -11.94 -19.77
N ILE A 177 8.21 -12.01 -20.64
CA ILE A 177 8.27 -11.34 -21.96
C ILE A 177 8.41 -9.82 -21.78
N LYS A 178 7.67 -9.23 -20.86
CA LYS A 178 7.73 -7.79 -20.55
C LYS A 178 9.15 -7.36 -20.17
N VAL A 179 9.77 -8.10 -19.26
CA VAL A 179 11.03 -7.75 -18.62
C VAL A 179 12.25 -8.14 -19.48
N LYS A 180 12.30 -9.38 -19.99
CA LYS A 180 13.47 -9.96 -20.67
C LYS A 180 13.22 -10.38 -22.12
N GLY A 181 11.98 -10.35 -22.60
CA GLY A 181 11.60 -10.82 -23.94
C GLY A 181 11.23 -12.32 -24.00
N ILE A 182 10.62 -12.74 -25.09
CA ILE A 182 10.07 -14.09 -25.25
C ILE A 182 11.14 -15.20 -25.20
N ASP A 183 12.36 -14.88 -25.61
CA ASP A 183 13.46 -15.84 -25.63
C ASP A 183 13.99 -16.18 -24.22
N ALA A 184 13.68 -15.35 -23.22
CA ALA A 184 14.03 -15.56 -21.82
C ALA A 184 13.09 -16.51 -21.07
N VAL A 185 11.97 -16.90 -21.66
CA VAL A 185 11.04 -17.85 -21.03
C VAL A 185 11.72 -19.22 -20.93
N GLN A 186 11.91 -19.71 -19.70
CA GLN A 186 12.58 -20.98 -19.40
C GLN A 186 11.60 -22.00 -18.81
N ASN A 187 12.00 -23.28 -18.80
CA ASN A 187 11.28 -24.35 -18.14
C ASN A 187 11.22 -24.08 -16.65
N GLN A 188 10.03 -24.17 -16.05
CA GLN A 188 9.83 -24.02 -14.63
C GLN A 188 8.56 -24.72 -14.16
N LEU A 189 8.54 -25.15 -12.91
CA LEU A 189 7.38 -25.63 -12.19
C LEU A 189 7.20 -24.77 -10.95
N GLN A 190 5.99 -24.27 -10.73
CA GLN A 190 5.64 -23.55 -9.51
C GLN A 190 4.33 -24.07 -8.94
N ASN A 191 4.30 -24.24 -7.62
CA ASN A 191 3.10 -24.51 -6.82
C ASN A 191 2.95 -23.39 -5.79
N PRO A 192 1.72 -23.03 -5.37
CA PRO A 192 1.54 -22.05 -4.31
C PRO A 192 2.04 -22.57 -2.97
N TYR A 193 2.93 -21.80 -2.31
CA TYR A 193 3.40 -22.08 -0.97
C TYR A 193 2.29 -21.89 0.06
N MET A 194 1.61 -20.74 0.03
CA MET A 194 0.40 -20.48 0.80
C MET A 194 -0.83 -20.70 -0.09
N LYS A 195 -1.77 -21.55 0.37
CA LYS A 195 -3.00 -21.84 -0.37
C LYS A 195 -3.88 -20.61 -0.53
N VAL A 196 -4.04 -19.81 0.54
CA VAL A 196 -4.78 -18.54 0.52
C VAL A 196 -3.82 -17.37 0.67
N ARG A 197 -3.90 -16.44 -0.25
CA ARG A 197 -3.13 -15.19 -0.28
C ARG A 197 -4.12 -14.06 -0.50
N GLY A 198 -4.61 -13.52 0.61
CA GLY A 198 -5.73 -12.58 0.60
C GLY A 198 -5.36 -11.16 0.98
N THR A 199 -6.34 -10.30 0.79
CA THR A 199 -6.33 -8.94 1.33
C THR A 199 -7.40 -8.78 2.40
N LYS A 200 -7.06 -8.08 3.49
CA LYS A 200 -8.01 -7.58 4.47
C LYS A 200 -8.42 -6.18 4.05
N PHE A 201 -9.68 -6.01 3.72
CA PHE A 201 -10.19 -4.74 3.23
C PHE A 201 -11.32 -4.25 4.13
N ASN A 202 -11.04 -3.22 4.95
CA ASN A 202 -12.10 -2.54 5.68
C ASN A 202 -12.91 -1.72 4.69
N ILE A 203 -14.19 -2.10 4.50
CA ILE A 203 -15.03 -1.54 3.46
C ILE A 203 -16.03 -0.51 4.02
N PRO A 204 -15.82 0.81 3.77
CA PRO A 204 -16.75 1.86 4.16
C PRO A 204 -17.93 1.89 3.19
N LEU A 205 -19.01 1.17 3.50
CA LEU A 205 -20.20 1.04 2.66
C LEU A 205 -21.11 2.27 2.72
N ASP A 206 -21.27 2.81 3.92
CA ASP A 206 -22.15 3.92 4.23
C ASP A 206 -21.84 4.43 5.65
N MET A 207 -21.99 5.72 5.92
CA MET A 207 -21.74 6.29 7.25
C MET A 207 -22.60 5.65 8.35
N ARG A 208 -23.74 5.03 8.01
CA ARG A 208 -24.63 4.32 8.93
C ARG A 208 -24.22 2.86 9.17
N SER A 209 -23.25 2.35 8.41
CA SER A 209 -22.69 1.00 8.48
C SER A 209 -21.15 1.11 8.55
N PRO A 210 -20.57 1.67 9.62
CA PRO A 210 -19.15 1.99 9.70
C PRO A 210 -18.25 0.76 9.81
N THR A 211 -16.97 1.00 9.54
CA THR A 211 -15.86 0.09 9.86
C THR A 211 -15.00 0.70 10.97
N TYR A 212 -13.92 0.01 11.35
CA TYR A 212 -12.93 0.60 12.26
C TYR A 212 -12.11 1.76 11.66
N THR A 213 -12.28 2.04 10.37
CA THR A 213 -11.61 3.18 9.72
C THR A 213 -12.43 4.47 9.75
N GLU A 214 -13.75 4.38 9.98
CA GLU A 214 -14.58 5.60 10.04
C GLU A 214 -14.56 6.23 11.44
N PRO A 215 -14.72 7.53 11.45
CA PRO A 215 -14.78 8.47 10.34
C PRO A 215 -13.41 9.06 9.97
N SER A 216 -12.49 8.28 9.40
CA SER A 216 -11.17 8.74 8.96
C SER A 216 -11.17 9.34 7.54
N ASP A 217 -10.09 10.06 7.21
CA ASP A 217 -9.91 10.61 5.86
C ASP A 217 -9.84 9.50 4.80
N ALA A 218 -9.21 8.35 5.12
CA ALA A 218 -9.15 7.20 4.22
C ALA A 218 -10.55 6.66 3.88
N ALA A 219 -11.42 6.49 4.88
CA ALA A 219 -12.80 6.06 4.65
C ALA A 219 -13.61 7.11 3.87
N ARG A 220 -13.52 8.38 4.28
CA ARG A 220 -14.30 9.49 3.67
C ARG A 220 -13.94 9.71 2.20
N ASN A 221 -12.66 9.57 1.82
CA ASN A 221 -12.20 9.74 0.44
C ASN A 221 -12.46 8.51 -0.44
N ASN A 222 -12.75 7.34 0.15
CA ASN A 222 -12.92 6.10 -0.58
C ASN A 222 -14.34 5.50 -0.55
N MET A 223 -15.25 6.03 0.26
CA MET A 223 -16.64 5.49 0.35
C MET A 223 -17.33 5.46 -1.02
N ALA A 224 -17.18 6.49 -1.85
CA ALA A 224 -17.76 6.52 -3.19
C ALA A 224 -17.19 5.43 -4.11
N GLU A 225 -15.90 5.14 -3.97
CA GLU A 225 -15.19 4.13 -4.78
C GLU A 225 -15.66 2.70 -4.49
N MET A 226 -16.16 2.44 -3.27
CA MET A 226 -16.72 1.13 -2.93
C MET A 226 -17.94 0.76 -3.80
N TRP A 227 -18.59 1.76 -4.38
CA TRP A 227 -19.72 1.61 -5.30
C TRP A 227 -19.36 1.94 -6.75
N ASN A 228 -18.08 1.88 -7.10
CA ASN A 228 -17.53 2.10 -8.44
C ASN A 228 -17.00 0.78 -9.01
N PHE A 229 -17.66 0.25 -10.06
CA PHE A 229 -17.28 -1.03 -10.63
C PHE A 229 -15.91 -1.00 -11.32
N GLU A 230 -15.51 0.11 -11.92
CA GLU A 230 -14.20 0.24 -12.56
C GLU A 230 -13.06 0.20 -11.53
N PHE A 231 -13.29 0.76 -10.30
CA PHE A 231 -12.35 0.59 -9.20
C PHE A 231 -12.14 -0.90 -8.87
N TRP A 232 -13.21 -1.68 -8.71
CA TRP A 232 -13.10 -3.10 -8.39
C TRP A 232 -12.45 -3.92 -9.49
N LYS A 233 -12.72 -3.61 -10.76
CA LYS A 233 -12.04 -4.26 -11.89
C LYS A 233 -10.53 -4.05 -11.83
N GLU A 234 -10.12 -2.80 -11.68
CA GLU A 234 -8.71 -2.41 -11.61
C GLU A 234 -8.03 -3.06 -10.40
N TYR A 235 -8.69 -3.04 -9.22
CA TYR A 235 -8.19 -3.63 -7.99
C TYR A 235 -8.02 -5.16 -8.11
N ILE A 236 -9.06 -5.86 -8.57
CA ILE A 236 -9.06 -7.31 -8.73
C ILE A 236 -8.03 -7.78 -9.77
N ASP A 237 -7.89 -7.08 -10.91
CA ASP A 237 -6.91 -7.41 -11.93
C ASP A 237 -5.47 -7.29 -11.37
N ASN A 238 -5.18 -6.25 -10.56
CA ASN A 238 -3.87 -6.09 -9.91
C ASN A 238 -3.62 -7.16 -8.84
N LEU A 239 -4.63 -7.56 -8.09
CA LEU A 239 -4.53 -8.68 -7.16
C LEU A 239 -4.16 -9.98 -7.89
N ALA A 240 -4.85 -10.31 -8.98
CA ALA A 240 -4.59 -11.51 -9.77
C ALA A 240 -3.16 -11.51 -10.36
N ARG A 241 -2.68 -10.37 -10.89
CA ARG A 241 -1.30 -10.21 -11.38
C ARG A 241 -0.27 -10.52 -10.29
N ASN A 242 -0.57 -10.13 -9.04
CA ASN A 242 0.29 -10.37 -7.89
C ASN A 242 0.02 -11.71 -7.18
N ARG A 243 -0.79 -12.62 -7.76
CA ARG A 243 -1.11 -13.95 -7.22
C ARG A 243 -1.96 -13.95 -5.95
N TYR A 244 -2.63 -12.86 -5.61
CA TYR A 244 -3.69 -12.88 -4.59
C TYR A 244 -4.94 -13.58 -5.12
N ASN A 245 -5.59 -14.34 -4.23
CA ASN A 245 -6.78 -15.13 -4.58
C ASN A 245 -7.98 -14.92 -3.65
N LEU A 246 -7.91 -13.91 -2.76
CA LEU A 246 -8.96 -13.59 -1.80
C LEU A 246 -9.05 -12.09 -1.52
N ILE A 247 -10.28 -11.56 -1.46
CA ILE A 247 -10.62 -10.30 -0.81
C ILE A 247 -11.50 -10.62 0.39
N SER A 248 -11.01 -10.34 1.59
CA SER A 248 -11.78 -10.42 2.82
C SER A 248 -12.32 -9.02 3.15
N LEU A 249 -13.60 -8.80 2.91
CA LEU A 249 -14.31 -7.55 3.21
C LEU A 249 -14.69 -7.51 4.69
N TRP A 250 -14.26 -6.45 5.38
CA TRP A 250 -14.50 -6.27 6.80
C TRP A 250 -15.39 -5.05 7.04
N ASN A 251 -16.50 -5.26 7.73
CA ASN A 251 -17.41 -4.19 8.15
C ASN A 251 -18.10 -4.63 9.45
N MET A 252 -18.39 -3.69 10.35
CA MET A 252 -19.00 -4.05 11.64
C MET A 252 -20.41 -4.61 11.50
N HIS A 253 -21.19 -4.03 10.57
CA HIS A 253 -22.58 -4.43 10.34
C HIS A 253 -22.98 -4.16 8.88
N PRO A 254 -22.57 -5.02 7.91
CA PRO A 254 -22.75 -4.74 6.47
C PRO A 254 -24.18 -5.03 5.97
N PHE A 255 -24.98 -5.81 6.71
CA PHE A 255 -26.24 -6.37 6.24
C PHE A 255 -27.23 -5.33 5.70
N PRO A 256 -27.44 -4.18 6.36
CA PRO A 256 -28.36 -3.17 5.85
C PRO A 256 -27.98 -2.60 4.47
N SER A 257 -26.70 -2.63 4.13
CA SER A 257 -26.18 -2.14 2.84
C SER A 257 -26.03 -3.24 1.78
N MET A 258 -26.20 -4.53 2.15
CA MET A 258 -25.87 -5.65 1.26
C MET A 258 -27.03 -6.61 1.02
N VAL A 259 -28.01 -6.73 1.91
CA VAL A 259 -29.10 -7.71 1.75
C VAL A 259 -30.46 -7.13 2.11
N LYS A 260 -31.51 -7.76 1.59
CA LYS A 260 -32.90 -7.61 2.07
C LYS A 260 -33.21 -8.75 3.02
N VAL A 261 -33.76 -8.42 4.18
CA VAL A 261 -34.31 -9.41 5.11
C VAL A 261 -35.83 -9.24 5.07
N PRO A 262 -36.57 -10.19 4.48
CA PRO A 262 -38.02 -10.02 4.23
C PRO A 262 -38.85 -9.67 5.48
N GLU A 263 -38.45 -10.22 6.64
CA GLU A 263 -39.15 -9.99 7.92
C GLU A 263 -38.77 -8.64 8.55
N TYR A 264 -37.73 -7.99 8.07
CA TYR A 264 -37.19 -6.71 8.56
C TYR A 264 -36.99 -5.71 7.41
N PRO A 265 -38.01 -5.39 6.58
CA PRO A 265 -37.81 -4.62 5.33
C PRO A 265 -37.23 -3.22 5.52
N GLU A 266 -37.50 -2.56 6.66
CA GLU A 266 -37.07 -1.19 6.94
C GLU A 266 -35.59 -1.09 7.38
N VAL A 267 -34.90 -2.22 7.58
CA VAL A 267 -33.46 -2.18 7.92
C VAL A 267 -32.61 -1.91 6.70
N ALA A 268 -33.10 -2.23 5.49
CA ALA A 268 -32.35 -2.01 4.26
C ALA A 268 -32.07 -0.51 4.01
N LEU A 269 -30.82 -0.17 3.76
CA LEU A 269 -30.39 1.20 3.55
C LEU A 269 -30.38 1.55 2.06
N SER A 270 -31.28 2.46 1.66
CA SER A 270 -31.17 3.15 0.37
C SER A 270 -30.10 4.22 0.42
N ASP A 271 -29.62 4.62 -0.75
CA ASP A 271 -28.56 5.61 -0.97
C ASP A 271 -27.24 5.24 -0.29
N VAL A 272 -26.20 5.97 -0.63
CA VAL A 272 -24.88 5.96 0.02
C VAL A 272 -24.64 7.33 0.60
N ARG A 273 -24.43 7.41 1.90
CA ARG A 273 -24.23 8.66 2.63
C ARG A 273 -22.83 8.73 3.23
N LYS A 274 -22.23 9.92 3.15
CA LYS A 274 -20.97 10.26 3.79
C LYS A 274 -21.19 11.38 4.79
N SER A 275 -20.60 11.29 5.99
CA SER A 275 -20.61 12.38 6.95
C SER A 275 -19.84 13.60 6.42
N THR A 276 -20.38 14.79 6.60
CA THR A 276 -19.73 16.08 6.37
C THR A 276 -19.17 16.68 7.65
N GLY A 277 -19.33 16.02 8.80
CA GLY A 277 -18.75 16.43 10.08
C GLY A 277 -17.23 16.53 9.99
N ILE A 278 -16.66 17.58 10.56
CA ILE A 278 -15.20 17.82 10.59
C ILE A 278 -14.73 17.64 12.03
N TRP A 279 -13.66 16.88 12.21
CA TRP A 279 -12.95 16.75 13.47
C TRP A 279 -11.79 17.73 13.49
N ASN A 280 -11.79 18.63 14.46
CA ASN A 280 -10.78 19.70 14.56
C ASN A 280 -9.71 19.44 15.62
N GLU A 281 -9.91 18.40 16.43
CA GLU A 281 -9.06 18.10 17.58
C GLU A 281 -8.35 16.77 17.40
N ASN A 282 -7.30 16.58 18.14
CA ASN A 282 -6.68 15.28 18.27
C ASN A 282 -7.72 14.26 18.76
N TYR A 283 -7.61 13.05 18.29
CA TYR A 283 -8.60 12.03 18.45
C TYR A 283 -8.97 11.74 19.92
N SER A 284 -10.17 12.10 20.31
CA SER A 284 -10.66 11.93 21.70
C SER A 284 -11.64 10.76 21.88
N LEU A 285 -12.22 10.24 20.78
CA LEU A 285 -13.32 9.28 20.85
C LEU A 285 -12.88 7.82 20.95
N ASN A 286 -11.59 7.55 20.97
CA ASN A 286 -11.01 6.20 21.16
C ASN A 286 -11.56 5.10 20.24
N GLY A 287 -11.93 5.44 18.99
CA GLY A 287 -12.55 4.50 18.07
C GLY A 287 -14.02 4.16 18.36
N TRP A 288 -14.64 4.84 19.32
CA TRP A 288 -16.02 4.61 19.74
C TRP A 288 -17.01 5.66 19.19
N GLY A 289 -16.56 6.59 18.37
CA GLY A 289 -17.38 7.68 17.86
C GLY A 289 -18.10 7.40 16.55
N PHE A 290 -18.24 6.15 16.14
CA PHE A 290 -18.87 5.79 14.85
C PHE A 290 -20.30 6.26 14.71
N ASP A 291 -21.05 6.30 15.80
CA ASP A 291 -22.42 6.73 15.91
C ASP A 291 -22.59 8.10 16.58
N ALA A 292 -21.49 8.83 16.77
CA ALA A 292 -21.54 10.14 17.37
C ALA A 292 -22.52 11.06 16.62
N PRO A 293 -23.37 11.80 17.35
CA PRO A 293 -24.36 12.68 16.72
C PRO A 293 -23.77 13.68 15.73
N GLU A 294 -22.55 14.13 15.97
CA GLU A 294 -21.80 15.05 15.10
C GLU A 294 -21.48 14.42 13.74
N ILE A 295 -21.25 13.10 13.72
CA ILE A 295 -21.01 12.33 12.48
C ILE A 295 -22.31 12.09 11.74
N LEU A 296 -23.38 11.70 12.46
CA LEU A 296 -24.63 11.25 11.83
C LEU A 296 -25.56 12.39 11.42
N LYS A 297 -25.49 13.57 12.07
CA LYS A 297 -26.39 14.71 11.81
C LYS A 297 -26.13 15.39 10.48
N SER A 298 -24.89 15.51 10.06
CA SER A 298 -24.49 16.23 8.86
C SER A 298 -23.94 15.27 7.81
N TYR A 299 -24.62 15.15 6.68
CA TYR A 299 -24.19 14.24 5.62
C TYR A 299 -24.51 14.76 4.22
N GLU A 300 -23.80 14.24 3.25
CA GLU A 300 -24.12 14.34 1.83
C GLU A 300 -24.48 12.96 1.26
N VAL A 301 -25.32 12.94 0.23
CA VAL A 301 -25.64 11.73 -0.52
C VAL A 301 -24.63 11.60 -1.65
N LEU A 302 -23.70 10.65 -1.51
CA LEU A 302 -22.67 10.36 -2.54
C LEU A 302 -23.26 9.69 -3.77
N LYS A 303 -24.23 8.78 -3.56
CA LYS A 303 -24.85 8.03 -4.65
C LYS A 303 -26.28 7.65 -4.26
N LYS A 304 -27.23 7.92 -5.16
CA LYS A 304 -28.59 7.41 -5.02
C LYS A 304 -28.65 5.99 -5.53
N MET A 305 -29.01 5.07 -4.67
CA MET A 305 -29.11 3.63 -4.96
C MET A 305 -30.19 3.00 -4.11
N THR A 306 -31.00 2.15 -4.71
CA THR A 306 -31.86 1.22 -3.98
C THR A 306 -31.05 0.05 -3.45
N ILE A 307 -31.62 -0.70 -2.49
CA ILE A 307 -30.95 -1.91 -1.99
C ILE A 307 -30.80 -2.99 -3.10
N ASP A 308 -31.74 -3.05 -4.07
CA ASP A 308 -31.64 -3.98 -5.20
C ASP A 308 -30.45 -3.64 -6.10
N GLU A 309 -30.24 -2.36 -6.40
CA GLU A 309 -29.08 -1.91 -7.16
C GLU A 309 -27.76 -2.17 -6.42
N LYS A 310 -27.74 -2.05 -5.10
CA LYS A 310 -26.60 -2.42 -4.25
C LYS A 310 -26.31 -3.92 -4.33
N ILE A 311 -27.33 -4.76 -4.27
CA ILE A 311 -27.21 -6.22 -4.41
C ILE A 311 -26.65 -6.60 -5.78
N GLU A 312 -27.25 -6.07 -6.86
CA GLU A 312 -26.77 -6.36 -8.23
C GLU A 312 -25.33 -5.87 -8.45
N PHE A 313 -24.98 -4.74 -7.87
CA PHE A 313 -23.60 -4.23 -7.90
C PHE A 313 -22.62 -5.25 -7.30
N TRP A 314 -22.88 -5.76 -6.09
CA TRP A 314 -21.99 -6.72 -5.43
C TRP A 314 -21.99 -8.10 -6.12
N ARG A 315 -23.10 -8.55 -6.67
CA ARG A 315 -23.13 -9.75 -7.52
C ARG A 315 -22.19 -9.60 -8.71
N LYS A 316 -22.22 -8.46 -9.38
CA LYS A 316 -21.35 -8.16 -10.52
C LYS A 316 -19.87 -8.13 -10.12
N VAL A 317 -19.54 -7.52 -8.97
CA VAL A 317 -18.16 -7.46 -8.46
C VAL A 317 -17.66 -8.87 -8.13
N MET A 318 -18.44 -9.68 -7.40
CA MET A 318 -18.04 -11.04 -7.02
C MET A 318 -17.89 -11.96 -8.25
N ALA A 319 -18.79 -11.86 -9.23
CA ALA A 319 -18.69 -12.59 -10.49
C ALA A 319 -17.41 -12.22 -11.28
N TYR A 320 -17.03 -10.95 -11.29
CA TYR A 320 -15.78 -10.51 -11.89
C TYR A 320 -14.55 -11.10 -11.17
N GLY A 321 -14.56 -11.09 -9.83
CA GLY A 321 -13.49 -11.72 -9.04
C GLY A 321 -13.32 -13.19 -9.32
N LYS A 322 -14.40 -13.94 -9.45
CA LYS A 322 -14.38 -15.37 -9.81
C LYS A 322 -13.65 -15.64 -11.14
N GLN A 323 -13.82 -14.74 -12.12
CA GLN A 323 -13.12 -14.79 -13.41
C GLN A 323 -11.62 -14.44 -13.32
N ARG A 324 -11.14 -14.02 -12.17
CA ARG A 324 -9.73 -13.66 -11.86
C ARG A 324 -9.14 -14.55 -10.77
N ASN A 325 -9.85 -15.62 -10.39
CA ASN A 325 -9.51 -16.49 -9.26
C ASN A 325 -9.45 -15.75 -7.93
N VAL A 326 -10.18 -14.64 -7.77
CA VAL A 326 -10.24 -13.87 -6.53
C VAL A 326 -11.59 -14.12 -5.86
N LYS A 327 -11.55 -14.82 -4.73
CA LYS A 327 -12.72 -15.11 -3.89
C LYS A 327 -13.10 -13.90 -3.05
N PHE A 328 -14.35 -13.88 -2.57
CA PHE A 328 -14.83 -12.86 -1.62
C PHE A 328 -15.28 -13.51 -0.33
N TYR A 329 -14.81 -12.99 0.79
CA TYR A 329 -15.34 -13.22 2.14
C TYR A 329 -15.97 -11.94 2.67
N VAL A 330 -17.02 -12.09 3.49
CA VAL A 330 -17.57 -11.00 4.31
C VAL A 330 -17.39 -11.39 5.77
N VAL A 331 -16.63 -10.59 6.52
CA VAL A 331 -16.33 -10.83 7.93
C VAL A 331 -16.80 -9.64 8.77
N THR A 332 -17.47 -9.93 9.88
CA THR A 332 -18.08 -8.91 10.74
C THR A 332 -17.52 -8.97 12.17
N TRP A 333 -17.89 -7.97 12.99
CA TRP A 333 -17.54 -7.90 14.41
C TRP A 333 -18.73 -8.22 15.33
N ASN A 334 -19.45 -9.29 15.11
CA ASN A 334 -20.50 -9.77 15.97
C ASN A 334 -21.74 -8.86 16.14
N ILE A 335 -22.13 -8.47 17.35
CA ILE A 335 -23.42 -7.88 17.73
C ILE A 335 -23.54 -6.35 17.50
N PHE A 336 -22.70 -5.74 16.69
CA PHE A 336 -22.90 -4.34 16.32
C PHE A 336 -24.18 -4.17 15.48
N VAL A 337 -25.02 -3.21 15.86
CA VAL A 337 -26.35 -2.96 15.25
C VAL A 337 -26.42 -1.61 14.50
N TYR A 338 -25.29 -1.11 14.02
CA TYR A 338 -25.23 0.17 13.33
C TYR A 338 -26.22 0.21 12.15
N GLY A 339 -26.98 1.32 12.07
CA GLY A 339 -27.97 1.56 11.04
C GLY A 339 -29.34 0.90 11.27
N VAL A 340 -29.46 0.01 12.29
CA VAL A 340 -30.70 -0.69 12.62
C VAL A 340 -31.13 -0.59 14.08
N ASP A 341 -30.30 0.00 14.93
CA ASP A 341 -30.58 0.12 16.38
C ASP A 341 -31.97 0.70 16.62
N GLY A 342 -32.75 0.07 17.50
CA GLY A 342 -34.11 0.41 17.83
C GLY A 342 -35.17 0.03 16.79
N LYS A 343 -34.85 -0.27 15.54
CA LYS A 343 -35.78 -0.74 14.53
C LYS A 343 -36.29 -2.13 14.90
N TYR A 344 -37.61 -2.34 14.84
CA TYR A 344 -38.25 -3.61 15.25
C TYR A 344 -37.91 -4.06 16.67
N GLY A 345 -37.29 -3.23 17.50
CA GLY A 345 -36.79 -3.60 18.82
C GLY A 345 -35.43 -4.27 18.81
N ILE A 346 -34.69 -4.18 17.71
CA ILE A 346 -33.27 -4.67 17.61
C ILE A 346 -32.39 -3.82 18.54
N THR A 347 -31.53 -4.48 19.33
CA THR A 347 -30.58 -3.85 20.24
C THR A 347 -29.26 -4.65 20.24
N ASP A 348 -28.21 -4.09 20.83
CA ASP A 348 -26.91 -4.74 20.98
C ASP A 348 -26.81 -5.73 22.17
N LYS A 349 -27.95 -6.23 22.68
CA LYS A 349 -27.99 -7.17 23.80
C LYS A 349 -28.12 -8.62 23.32
N LEU A 350 -27.26 -9.50 23.84
CA LEU A 350 -27.25 -10.93 23.48
C LEU A 350 -28.59 -11.63 23.79
N GLU A 351 -29.25 -11.23 24.88
CA GLU A 351 -30.50 -11.81 25.34
C GLU A 351 -31.71 -11.42 24.47
N ASN A 352 -31.53 -10.41 23.58
CA ASN A 352 -32.65 -9.96 22.78
C ASN A 352 -32.95 -10.96 21.65
N PRO A 353 -34.10 -11.67 21.71
CA PRO A 353 -34.44 -12.68 20.71
C PRO A 353 -34.68 -12.10 19.33
N VAL A 354 -35.12 -10.84 19.24
CA VAL A 354 -35.31 -10.15 17.96
C VAL A 354 -34.00 -9.89 17.29
N THR A 355 -32.97 -9.49 18.06
CA THR A 355 -31.60 -9.29 17.54
C THR A 355 -31.03 -10.60 17.03
N THR A 356 -31.16 -11.68 17.79
CA THR A 356 -30.71 -13.02 17.37
C THR A 356 -31.39 -13.49 16.09
N ASP A 357 -32.72 -13.35 15.99
CA ASP A 357 -33.50 -13.68 14.79
C ASP A 357 -33.08 -12.84 13.57
N TYR A 358 -32.94 -11.53 13.78
CA TYR A 358 -32.47 -10.60 12.73
C TYR A 358 -31.11 -10.99 12.17
N PHE A 359 -30.11 -11.22 13.03
CA PHE A 359 -28.76 -11.63 12.58
C PHE A 359 -28.82 -12.99 11.86
N ARG A 360 -29.49 -14.00 12.40
CA ARG A 360 -29.64 -15.32 11.77
C ARG A 360 -30.20 -15.22 10.36
N LYS A 361 -31.29 -14.42 10.19
CA LYS A 361 -31.90 -14.18 8.88
C LYS A 361 -30.99 -13.37 7.94
N SER A 362 -30.29 -12.38 8.47
CA SER A 362 -29.33 -11.59 7.68
C SER A 362 -28.19 -12.45 7.11
N ILE A 363 -27.64 -13.34 7.92
CA ILE A 363 -26.62 -14.30 7.50
C ILE A 363 -27.16 -15.26 6.44
N LYS A 364 -28.36 -15.84 6.68
CA LYS A 364 -29.05 -16.68 5.68
C LYS A 364 -29.18 -15.94 4.35
N GLN A 365 -29.68 -14.70 4.39
CA GLN A 365 -29.87 -13.90 3.18
C GLN A 365 -28.55 -13.53 2.48
N MET A 366 -27.47 -13.29 3.22
CA MET A 366 -26.14 -13.09 2.61
C MET A 366 -25.72 -14.29 1.75
N VAL A 367 -25.86 -15.51 2.26
CA VAL A 367 -25.49 -16.74 1.52
C VAL A 367 -26.41 -16.94 0.30
N LEU A 368 -27.74 -16.74 0.45
CA LEU A 368 -28.71 -16.94 -0.62
C LEU A 368 -28.60 -15.88 -1.71
N THR A 369 -28.34 -14.62 -1.34
CA THR A 369 -28.31 -13.47 -2.27
C THR A 369 -27.09 -13.50 -3.20
N TYR A 370 -25.94 -13.98 -2.71
CA TYR A 370 -24.66 -13.90 -3.43
C TYR A 370 -24.12 -15.28 -3.79
N PRO A 371 -24.42 -15.81 -5.01
CA PRO A 371 -23.96 -17.14 -5.43
C PRO A 371 -22.45 -17.29 -5.50
N ASP A 372 -21.71 -16.21 -5.73
CA ASP A 372 -20.25 -16.17 -5.81
C ASP A 372 -19.56 -15.72 -4.51
N LEU A 373 -20.30 -15.51 -3.41
CA LEU A 373 -19.73 -15.32 -2.07
C LEU A 373 -19.09 -16.63 -1.63
N ALA A 374 -17.79 -16.63 -1.42
CA ALA A 374 -17.03 -17.82 -1.08
C ALA A 374 -17.01 -18.11 0.44
N GLY A 375 -17.16 -17.07 1.27
CA GLY A 375 -17.14 -17.25 2.72
C GLY A 375 -17.81 -16.14 3.50
N ILE A 376 -18.25 -16.51 4.70
CA ILE A 376 -18.82 -15.58 5.67
C ILE A 376 -18.20 -15.86 7.04
N GLY A 377 -18.01 -14.82 7.85
CA GLY A 377 -17.40 -14.98 9.15
C GLY A 377 -17.67 -13.88 10.13
N LEU A 378 -17.17 -14.07 11.34
CA LEU A 378 -17.30 -13.12 12.42
C LEU A 378 -16.05 -13.08 13.29
N THR A 379 -15.94 -11.99 14.07
CA THR A 379 -15.04 -11.87 15.21
C THR A 379 -15.89 -11.83 16.46
N THR A 380 -15.71 -12.77 17.41
CA THR A 380 -16.40 -12.76 18.69
C THR A 380 -15.69 -11.87 19.72
N GLY A 381 -16.44 -11.41 20.74
CA GLY A 381 -15.91 -10.80 21.95
C GLY A 381 -15.99 -9.29 22.04
N GLU A 382 -15.79 -8.55 20.97
CA GLU A 382 -15.92 -7.09 20.98
C GLU A 382 -17.41 -6.68 21.14
N ASN A 383 -17.72 -5.61 21.86
CA ASN A 383 -19.07 -5.20 22.25
C ASN A 383 -19.88 -6.26 23.03
N MET A 384 -19.19 -7.22 23.63
CA MET A 384 -19.77 -8.32 24.42
C MET A 384 -19.04 -8.47 25.77
N TYR A 385 -18.62 -7.36 26.39
CA TYR A 385 -17.72 -7.39 27.56
C TYR A 385 -18.36 -7.98 28.80
N ASP A 386 -19.67 -7.87 28.97
CA ASP A 386 -20.40 -8.33 30.13
C ASP A 386 -20.77 -9.83 30.08
N TYR A 387 -20.36 -10.54 29.01
CA TYR A 387 -20.75 -11.92 28.77
C TYR A 387 -19.57 -12.89 28.88
N THR A 388 -19.87 -14.11 29.31
CA THR A 388 -18.88 -15.21 29.34
C THR A 388 -18.48 -15.65 27.92
N ALA A 389 -17.34 -16.32 27.78
CA ALA A 389 -16.90 -16.90 26.52
C ALA A 389 -17.98 -17.83 25.90
N THR A 390 -18.57 -18.68 26.73
CA THR A 390 -19.63 -19.60 26.28
C THR A 390 -20.85 -18.84 25.73
N GLN A 391 -21.36 -17.85 26.45
CA GLN A 391 -22.49 -17.03 25.98
C GLN A 391 -22.20 -16.34 24.64
N LYS A 392 -20.99 -15.82 24.45
CA LYS A 392 -20.55 -15.20 23.19
C LYS A 392 -20.58 -16.20 22.04
N GLU A 393 -20.09 -17.40 22.25
CA GLU A 393 -20.04 -18.44 21.23
C GLU A 393 -21.41 -19.07 20.96
N GLU A 394 -22.25 -19.23 21.98
CA GLU A 394 -23.64 -19.69 21.82
C GLU A 394 -24.45 -18.71 20.97
N TRP A 395 -24.31 -17.39 21.21
CA TRP A 395 -24.91 -16.37 20.37
C TRP A 395 -24.38 -16.39 18.93
N ALA A 396 -23.06 -16.49 18.76
CA ALA A 396 -22.43 -16.60 17.44
C ALA A 396 -22.93 -17.84 16.66
N TYR A 397 -23.11 -18.96 17.33
CA TYR A 397 -23.68 -20.17 16.74
C TYR A 397 -25.17 -19.98 16.40
N ALA A 398 -25.97 -19.43 17.32
CA ALA A 398 -27.40 -19.22 17.12
C ALA A 398 -27.71 -18.26 15.95
N THR A 399 -26.78 -17.36 15.65
CA THR A 399 -26.89 -16.37 14.57
C THR A 399 -26.14 -16.81 13.32
N TYR A 400 -24.80 -16.79 13.33
CA TYR A 400 -23.97 -17.09 12.17
C TYR A 400 -24.00 -18.56 11.80
N GLY A 401 -23.79 -19.44 12.77
CA GLY A 401 -23.81 -20.89 12.53
C GLY A 401 -25.16 -21.35 11.97
N GLN A 402 -26.25 -21.04 12.66
CA GLN A 402 -27.61 -21.44 12.24
C GLN A 402 -28.03 -20.73 10.95
N GLY A 403 -27.67 -19.45 10.74
CA GLY A 403 -27.97 -18.74 9.51
C GLY A 403 -27.36 -19.39 8.27
N VAL A 404 -26.10 -19.83 8.34
CA VAL A 404 -25.44 -20.59 7.26
C VAL A 404 -26.11 -21.95 7.06
N LEU A 405 -26.39 -22.70 8.14
CA LEU A 405 -27.07 -23.99 8.04
C LEU A 405 -28.47 -23.86 7.42
N ASP A 406 -29.22 -22.82 7.75
CA ASP A 406 -30.54 -22.55 7.14
C ASP A 406 -30.43 -22.21 5.64
N ALA A 407 -29.42 -21.47 5.22
CA ALA A 407 -29.19 -21.20 3.80
C ALA A 407 -28.85 -22.48 3.03
N LEU A 408 -28.01 -23.36 3.59
CA LEU A 408 -27.63 -24.62 2.95
C LEU A 408 -28.78 -25.63 2.85
N LYS A 409 -29.80 -25.57 3.74
CA LYS A 409 -31.04 -26.34 3.58
C LYS A 409 -31.83 -25.90 2.33
N GLU A 410 -31.80 -24.61 1.99
CA GLU A 410 -32.47 -24.09 0.80
C GLU A 410 -31.65 -24.23 -0.48
N GLN A 411 -30.32 -24.30 -0.35
CA GLN A 411 -29.38 -24.50 -1.46
C GLN A 411 -28.49 -25.75 -1.21
N PRO A 412 -29.03 -26.97 -1.31
CA PRO A 412 -28.27 -28.20 -1.13
C PRO A 412 -27.11 -28.27 -2.12
N GLY A 413 -25.92 -28.60 -1.63
CA GLY A 413 -24.70 -28.66 -2.44
C GLY A 413 -23.95 -27.33 -2.60
N ARG A 414 -24.46 -26.21 -2.10
CA ARG A 414 -23.72 -24.96 -1.98
C ARG A 414 -22.57 -25.14 -0.99
N LYS A 415 -21.32 -24.91 -1.47
CA LYS A 415 -20.13 -24.92 -0.60
C LYS A 415 -19.81 -23.50 -0.15
N ILE A 416 -19.41 -23.35 1.12
CA ILE A 416 -19.05 -22.08 1.71
C ILE A 416 -17.96 -22.25 2.77
N ASP A 417 -17.05 -21.28 2.85
CA ASP A 417 -16.10 -21.19 3.95
C ASP A 417 -16.77 -20.45 5.13
N PHE A 418 -16.66 -21.00 6.35
CA PHE A 418 -17.08 -20.35 7.59
C PHE A 418 -15.85 -19.89 8.35
N ILE A 419 -15.65 -18.57 8.46
CA ILE A 419 -14.47 -17.98 9.08
C ILE A 419 -14.79 -17.56 10.51
N HIS A 420 -14.22 -18.27 11.49
CA HIS A 420 -14.31 -17.90 12.89
C HIS A 420 -13.01 -17.25 13.35
N ARG A 421 -13.03 -15.90 13.47
CA ARG A 421 -11.88 -15.18 14.02
C ARG A 421 -11.94 -15.24 15.54
N GLN A 422 -11.10 -16.07 16.13
CA GLN A 422 -11.00 -16.20 17.58
C GLN A 422 -10.54 -14.88 18.23
N HIS A 423 -11.35 -14.42 19.17
CA HIS A 423 -11.04 -13.25 19.98
C HIS A 423 -11.75 -13.33 21.31
N GLN A 424 -11.00 -13.36 22.42
CA GLN A 424 -11.51 -13.50 23.80
C GLN A 424 -12.20 -14.85 24.15
N THR A 425 -12.07 -15.86 23.33
CA THR A 425 -12.60 -17.22 23.53
C THR A 425 -11.52 -18.24 23.16
N GLN A 426 -11.70 -19.52 23.50
CA GLN A 426 -10.72 -20.58 23.21
C GLN A 426 -11.24 -21.54 22.14
N ALA A 427 -10.33 -22.16 21.37
CA ALA A 427 -10.69 -23.08 20.30
C ALA A 427 -11.56 -24.25 20.78
N LYS A 428 -11.30 -24.79 21.97
CA LYS A 428 -12.07 -25.89 22.56
C LYS A 428 -13.55 -25.51 22.76
N GLU A 429 -13.86 -24.31 23.21
CA GLU A 429 -15.24 -23.85 23.38
C GLU A 429 -15.92 -23.70 22.02
N ILE A 430 -15.21 -23.08 21.05
CA ILE A 430 -15.70 -22.88 19.70
C ILE A 430 -16.02 -24.24 19.05
N THR A 431 -15.10 -25.22 19.08
CA THR A 431 -15.30 -26.50 18.44
C THR A 431 -16.44 -27.31 19.07
N ALA A 432 -16.65 -27.19 20.38
CA ALA A 432 -17.76 -27.85 21.08
C ALA A 432 -19.11 -27.29 20.64
N ILE A 433 -19.24 -25.94 20.52
CA ILE A 433 -20.49 -25.25 20.18
C ILE A 433 -20.79 -25.34 18.69
N PHE A 434 -19.78 -25.16 17.82
CA PHE A 434 -19.94 -25.20 16.37
C PHE A 434 -19.87 -26.62 15.76
N LYS A 435 -19.96 -27.66 16.54
CA LYS A 435 -19.81 -29.06 16.11
C LYS A 435 -20.64 -29.43 14.88
N ASP A 436 -21.86 -28.96 14.76
CA ASP A 436 -22.76 -29.29 13.66
C ASP A 436 -22.36 -28.52 12.37
N VAL A 437 -21.89 -27.29 12.52
CA VAL A 437 -21.32 -26.50 11.40
C VAL A 437 -20.07 -27.19 10.87
N MET A 438 -19.19 -27.61 11.76
CA MET A 438 -17.91 -28.26 11.41
C MET A 438 -18.09 -29.64 10.75
N LYS A 439 -19.17 -30.37 11.08
CA LYS A 439 -19.49 -31.67 10.49
C LYS A 439 -20.17 -31.58 9.11
N ASN A 440 -20.61 -30.42 8.70
CA ASN A 440 -21.31 -30.25 7.43
C ASN A 440 -20.31 -30.28 6.28
N GLU A 441 -20.42 -31.26 5.37
CA GLU A 441 -19.51 -31.48 4.23
C GLU A 441 -19.47 -30.30 3.23
N ASN A 442 -20.47 -29.43 3.30
CA ASN A 442 -20.55 -28.23 2.47
C ASN A 442 -19.93 -27.00 3.12
N ILE A 443 -19.47 -27.11 4.37
CA ILE A 443 -18.85 -26.01 5.11
C ILE A 443 -17.37 -26.33 5.36
N ASN A 444 -16.50 -25.48 4.87
CA ASN A 444 -15.10 -25.49 5.28
C ASN A 444 -14.95 -24.51 6.46
N PHE A 445 -14.82 -25.06 7.67
CA PHE A 445 -14.67 -24.26 8.88
C PHE A 445 -13.20 -23.88 9.08
N VAL A 446 -12.93 -22.58 9.08
CA VAL A 446 -11.58 -22.01 9.15
C VAL A 446 -11.47 -21.10 10.34
N PHE A 447 -10.55 -21.38 11.25
CA PHE A 447 -10.16 -20.40 12.26
C PHE A 447 -9.38 -19.25 11.60
N SER A 448 -9.48 -18.08 12.19
CA SER A 448 -8.64 -16.92 11.83
C SER A 448 -8.02 -16.33 13.09
N PHE A 449 -6.71 -16.09 13.05
CA PHE A 449 -5.96 -15.55 14.19
C PHE A 449 -5.10 -14.38 13.75
N LYS A 450 -4.76 -13.49 14.70
CA LYS A 450 -3.66 -12.55 14.52
C LYS A 450 -2.34 -13.33 14.52
N TYR A 451 -1.56 -13.23 13.43
CA TYR A 451 -0.22 -13.81 13.40
C TYR A 451 0.75 -13.00 14.25
N ALA A 452 0.81 -11.69 14.04
CA ALA A 452 1.46 -10.73 14.90
C ALA A 452 0.44 -10.09 15.84
N GLN A 453 0.86 -9.61 17.00
CA GLN A 453 -0.04 -8.91 17.94
C GLN A 453 -0.66 -7.67 17.28
N ALA A 454 0.14 -6.86 16.60
CA ALA A 454 -0.29 -5.67 15.90
C ALA A 454 0.33 -5.57 14.50
N HIS A 455 1.58 -5.18 14.42
CA HIS A 455 2.25 -4.82 13.18
C HIS A 455 3.09 -5.98 12.63
N VAL A 456 2.88 -6.33 11.36
CA VAL A 456 3.68 -7.38 10.69
C VAL A 456 5.17 -6.98 10.60
N TYR A 457 5.45 -5.68 10.56
CA TYR A 457 6.81 -5.15 10.45
C TYR A 457 7.58 -5.07 11.77
N SER A 458 7.11 -5.71 12.84
CA SER A 458 7.84 -5.74 14.11
C SER A 458 8.99 -6.76 14.13
N SER A 459 8.82 -7.89 13.47
CA SER A 459 9.81 -8.98 13.41
C SER A 459 9.40 -10.02 12.37
N VAL A 460 10.37 -10.70 11.77
CA VAL A 460 10.13 -11.95 11.01
C VAL A 460 9.83 -13.13 11.93
N ASN A 461 10.27 -13.07 13.19
CA ASN A 461 10.03 -14.08 14.21
C ASN A 461 8.89 -13.62 15.14
N GLN A 462 7.66 -13.84 14.72
CA GLN A 462 6.49 -13.51 15.51
C GLN A 462 6.27 -14.57 16.60
N VAL A 463 5.96 -14.11 17.82
CA VAL A 463 5.71 -15.02 18.97
C VAL A 463 4.24 -15.08 19.35
N PHE A 464 3.44 -14.12 18.93
CA PHE A 464 2.04 -14.00 19.35
C PHE A 464 1.18 -15.17 18.89
N HIS A 465 1.36 -15.65 17.66
CA HIS A 465 0.63 -16.75 17.07
C HIS A 465 0.83 -18.10 17.79
N GLN A 466 1.95 -18.26 18.48
CA GLN A 466 2.27 -19.52 19.17
C GLN A 466 1.22 -19.94 20.21
N ASN A 467 0.54 -18.99 20.83
CA ASN A 467 -0.53 -19.26 21.76
C ASN A 467 -1.73 -19.89 21.05
N PHE A 468 -2.07 -19.40 19.86
CA PHE A 468 -3.16 -19.94 19.04
C PHE A 468 -2.81 -21.30 18.45
N VAL A 469 -1.56 -21.49 18.02
CA VAL A 469 -1.12 -22.81 17.53
C VAL A 469 -1.25 -23.88 18.63
N LYS A 470 -0.88 -23.55 19.87
CA LYS A 470 -1.07 -24.45 21.03
C LYS A 470 -2.55 -24.73 21.31
N ASP A 471 -3.41 -23.74 21.17
CA ASP A 471 -4.86 -23.87 21.42
C ASP A 471 -5.56 -24.78 20.41
N ILE A 472 -5.09 -24.84 19.16
CA ILE A 472 -5.65 -25.71 18.10
C ILE A 472 -4.86 -27.01 17.89
N GLN A 473 -3.80 -27.25 18.66
CA GLN A 473 -2.95 -28.41 18.47
C GLN A 473 -3.72 -29.71 18.76
N GLY A 474 -3.71 -30.63 17.80
CA GLY A 474 -4.42 -31.93 17.90
C GLY A 474 -5.88 -31.90 17.40
N GLU A 475 -6.45 -30.75 17.07
CA GLU A 475 -7.84 -30.62 16.60
C GLU A 475 -7.98 -30.74 15.07
N ASN A 476 -6.91 -30.99 14.34
CA ASN A 476 -6.88 -31.05 12.85
C ASN A 476 -7.52 -29.80 12.20
N LEU A 477 -7.28 -28.63 12.80
CA LEU A 477 -7.81 -27.36 12.37
C LEU A 477 -6.77 -26.57 11.58
N LYS A 478 -7.23 -25.78 10.62
CA LYS A 478 -6.41 -24.88 9.84
C LYS A 478 -6.74 -23.43 10.16
N THR A 479 -5.76 -22.57 10.01
CA THR A 479 -5.85 -21.15 10.33
C THR A 479 -5.67 -20.27 9.09
N LEU A 480 -6.43 -19.20 9.02
CA LEU A 480 -6.21 -18.10 8.11
C LEU A 480 -5.65 -16.91 8.90
N TRP A 481 -4.39 -16.57 8.68
CA TRP A 481 -3.68 -15.57 9.47
C TRP A 481 -4.07 -14.14 9.08
N THR A 482 -4.38 -13.32 10.08
CA THR A 482 -4.49 -11.87 9.87
C THR A 482 -3.11 -11.24 9.96
N LEU A 483 -2.62 -10.68 8.84
CA LEU A 483 -1.39 -9.90 8.75
C LEU A 483 -1.76 -8.41 8.68
N ARG A 484 -1.59 -7.69 9.79
CA ARG A 484 -1.99 -6.29 9.87
C ARG A 484 -0.88 -5.37 9.40
N ASN A 485 -1.20 -4.53 8.42
CA ASN A 485 -0.35 -3.45 7.95
C ASN A 485 -0.96 -2.11 8.40
N ASP A 486 -0.58 -1.66 9.58
CA ASP A 486 -0.98 -0.37 10.16
C ASP A 486 0.19 0.61 10.26
N ASP A 487 1.27 0.35 9.53
CA ASP A 487 2.54 1.08 9.63
C ASP A 487 2.83 1.96 8.42
N ILE A 488 2.35 1.59 7.23
CA ILE A 488 2.77 2.18 5.96
C ILE A 488 1.55 2.66 5.19
N PHE A 489 1.41 3.97 5.07
CA PHE A 489 0.31 4.58 4.32
C PHE A 489 0.79 5.60 3.29
N HIS A 490 1.83 6.38 3.58
CA HIS A 490 2.31 7.44 2.71
C HIS A 490 3.34 6.94 1.69
N PHE A 491 4.41 6.27 2.17
CA PHE A 491 5.60 6.02 1.37
C PHE A 491 5.60 4.63 0.74
N ARG A 492 6.18 4.53 -0.46
CA ARG A 492 6.32 3.28 -1.20
C ARG A 492 7.36 2.39 -0.54
N TRP A 493 6.90 1.41 0.20
CA TRP A 493 7.73 0.44 0.92
C TRP A 493 7.97 -0.82 0.08
N GLY A 494 9.14 -1.45 0.24
CA GLY A 494 9.41 -2.76 -0.35
C GLY A 494 10.72 -3.35 0.16
N ALA A 495 10.64 -4.50 0.87
CA ALA A 495 11.78 -5.27 1.34
C ALA A 495 11.53 -6.76 1.10
N PRO A 496 11.86 -7.29 -0.10
CA PRO A 496 11.62 -8.69 -0.45
C PRO A 496 12.23 -9.68 0.53
N ASP A 497 13.43 -9.43 1.04
CA ASP A 497 14.09 -10.34 1.99
C ASP A 497 13.32 -10.46 3.30
N PHE A 498 12.85 -9.34 3.84
CA PHE A 498 12.00 -9.36 5.04
C PHE A 498 10.72 -10.16 4.82
N VAL A 499 10.02 -9.91 3.70
CA VAL A 499 8.75 -10.59 3.40
C VAL A 499 8.98 -12.09 3.17
N ARG A 500 10.07 -12.47 2.49
CA ARG A 500 10.45 -13.87 2.27
C ARG A 500 10.65 -14.61 3.58
N ASP A 501 11.45 -14.06 4.47
CA ASP A 501 11.73 -14.65 5.76
C ASP A 501 10.48 -14.71 6.64
N PHE A 502 9.65 -13.66 6.60
CA PHE A 502 8.38 -13.64 7.30
C PHE A 502 7.44 -14.76 6.83
N ILE A 503 7.27 -14.92 5.50
CA ILE A 503 6.41 -15.97 4.91
C ILE A 503 6.94 -17.37 5.25
N LYS A 504 8.26 -17.58 5.16
CA LYS A 504 8.87 -18.88 5.51
C LYS A 504 8.72 -19.26 6.99
N ASN A 505 8.58 -18.28 7.86
CA ASN A 505 8.35 -18.50 9.29
C ASN A 505 6.88 -18.79 9.65
N ILE A 506 5.93 -18.64 8.73
CA ILE A 506 4.54 -19.00 8.96
C ILE A 506 4.43 -20.53 9.00
N PRO A 507 3.87 -21.15 10.09
CA PRO A 507 3.77 -22.60 10.21
C PRO A 507 2.80 -23.20 9.19
N CYS A 508 3.31 -23.79 8.11
CA CYS A 508 2.51 -24.30 6.98
C CYS A 508 1.58 -25.46 7.35
N ASP A 509 1.93 -26.27 8.34
CA ASP A 509 1.17 -27.44 8.79
C ASP A 509 -0.22 -27.08 9.34
N VAL A 510 -0.36 -25.92 9.97
CA VAL A 510 -1.61 -25.41 10.53
C VAL A 510 -2.21 -24.25 9.72
N SER A 511 -1.62 -23.86 8.59
CA SER A 511 -2.02 -22.66 7.84
C SER A 511 -2.82 -22.99 6.58
N GLU A 512 -3.94 -22.29 6.38
CA GLU A 512 -4.59 -22.14 5.07
C GLU A 512 -3.94 -21.01 4.25
N GLY A 513 -3.30 -20.05 4.92
CA GLY A 513 -2.69 -18.88 4.33
C GLY A 513 -2.92 -17.61 5.15
N PHE A 514 -3.01 -16.47 4.47
CA PHE A 514 -3.14 -15.18 5.14
C PHE A 514 -4.05 -14.22 4.37
N TYR A 515 -4.52 -13.20 5.07
CA TYR A 515 -4.99 -11.95 4.47
C TYR A 515 -4.26 -10.75 5.08
N TYR A 516 -3.78 -9.88 4.20
CA TYR A 516 -2.90 -8.76 4.48
C TYR A 516 -3.65 -7.42 4.34
N GLY A 517 -3.59 -6.55 5.33
CA GLY A 517 -4.25 -5.24 5.30
C GLY A 517 -4.37 -4.55 6.65
N SER A 518 -4.87 -3.32 6.64
CA SER A 518 -4.92 -2.41 7.79
C SER A 518 -6.26 -2.45 8.54
N ASP A 519 -6.25 -2.12 9.83
CA ASP A 519 -7.44 -1.72 10.61
C ASP A 519 -7.64 -0.21 10.62
N GLN A 520 -6.63 0.60 10.29
CA GLN A 520 -6.68 2.06 10.35
C GLN A 520 -6.93 2.72 8.99
N TYR A 521 -6.76 1.99 7.89
CA TYR A 521 -6.68 2.57 6.55
C TYR A 521 -7.53 1.80 5.54
N VAL A 522 -8.08 2.50 4.56
CA VAL A 522 -8.80 1.92 3.42
C VAL A 522 -7.90 1.94 2.19
N TRP A 523 -7.49 0.77 1.75
CA TRP A 523 -6.65 0.57 0.56
C TRP A 523 -7.46 0.73 -0.74
N GLY A 524 -8.03 1.92 -0.93
CA GLY A 524 -8.86 2.28 -2.08
C GLY A 524 -8.09 3.04 -3.16
N ARG A 525 -8.51 4.28 -3.44
CA ARG A 525 -7.77 5.21 -4.28
C ARG A 525 -6.93 6.15 -3.44
N GLU A 526 -5.73 6.41 -3.91
CA GLU A 526 -4.77 7.38 -3.36
C GLU A 526 -5.42 8.76 -3.15
N PHE A 527 -5.25 9.34 -1.98
CA PHE A 527 -5.77 10.68 -1.66
C PHE A 527 -4.76 11.57 -0.93
N LEU A 528 -3.61 11.01 -0.58
CA LEU A 528 -2.53 11.71 0.13
C LEU A 528 -1.60 12.45 -0.82
N ASP A 529 -1.40 11.96 -2.06
CA ASP A 529 -0.55 12.60 -3.08
C ASP A 529 -1.15 13.93 -3.54
N LYS A 530 -0.40 15.03 -3.40
CA LYS A 530 -0.75 16.38 -3.87
C LYS A 530 -0.91 16.46 -5.40
N TYR A 531 -0.33 15.52 -6.11
CA TYR A 531 -0.24 15.51 -7.58
C TYR A 531 -0.99 14.32 -8.18
N SER A 532 -1.99 13.80 -7.49
CA SER A 532 -2.82 12.69 -7.97
C SER A 532 -3.46 13.01 -9.32
N GLY A 533 -3.58 11.98 -10.17
CA GLY A 533 -4.27 12.08 -11.47
C GLY A 533 -5.80 12.13 -11.33
N ASN A 534 -6.50 12.22 -12.46
CA ASN A 534 -7.94 12.08 -12.50
C ASN A 534 -8.31 11.01 -13.57
N PRO A 535 -8.87 9.84 -13.20
CA PRO A 535 -9.14 9.43 -11.81
C PRO A 535 -7.86 9.26 -10.97
N ARG A 536 -8.01 9.35 -9.64
CA ARG A 536 -6.92 9.10 -8.72
C ARG A 536 -6.44 7.64 -8.87
N GLU A 537 -5.13 7.44 -8.79
CA GLU A 537 -4.52 6.11 -8.84
C GLU A 537 -5.06 5.23 -7.69
N ILE A 538 -5.14 3.91 -7.90
CA ILE A 538 -5.47 3.01 -6.79
C ILE A 538 -4.25 2.73 -5.94
N GLU A 539 -4.46 2.53 -4.64
CA GLU A 539 -3.37 2.32 -3.66
C GLU A 539 -2.50 1.10 -3.99
N ILE A 540 -3.08 0.02 -4.52
CA ILE A 540 -2.33 -1.17 -4.92
C ILE A 540 -1.38 -0.90 -6.10
N VAL A 541 -1.62 0.13 -6.90
CA VAL A 541 -0.73 0.56 -8.00
C VAL A 541 0.34 1.50 -7.50
N LYS A 542 0.00 2.45 -6.61
CA LYS A 542 0.98 3.30 -5.93
C LYS A 542 1.99 2.45 -5.16
N HIS A 543 1.51 1.53 -4.35
CA HIS A 543 2.31 0.63 -3.51
C HIS A 543 2.63 -0.71 -4.20
N TRP A 544 2.75 -0.72 -5.54
CA TRP A 544 2.89 -1.94 -6.35
C TRP A 544 3.98 -2.87 -5.86
N TYR A 545 5.10 -2.33 -5.38
CA TYR A 545 6.26 -3.10 -4.93
C TYR A 545 5.96 -3.87 -3.65
N GLN A 546 5.33 -3.23 -2.69
CA GLN A 546 4.85 -3.85 -1.45
C GLN A 546 3.85 -4.98 -1.73
N TRP A 547 2.86 -4.72 -2.59
CA TRP A 547 1.85 -5.71 -2.97
C TRP A 547 2.47 -6.87 -3.76
N MET A 548 3.43 -6.60 -4.63
CA MET A 548 4.21 -7.63 -5.31
C MET A 548 4.99 -8.50 -4.31
N CYS A 549 5.67 -7.91 -3.32
CA CYS A 549 6.40 -8.68 -2.31
C CYS A 549 5.50 -9.67 -1.59
N TRP A 550 4.41 -9.21 -0.97
CA TRP A 550 3.52 -10.08 -0.20
C TRP A 550 2.80 -11.13 -1.05
N GLY A 551 2.28 -10.75 -2.22
CA GLY A 551 1.55 -11.66 -3.09
C GLY A 551 2.44 -12.69 -3.76
N ARG A 552 3.55 -12.26 -4.38
CA ARG A 552 4.44 -13.14 -5.15
C ARG A 552 5.26 -14.06 -4.23
N LEU A 553 5.77 -13.56 -3.10
CA LEU A 553 6.49 -14.39 -2.13
C LEU A 553 5.55 -15.30 -1.33
N GLY A 554 4.28 -14.88 -1.10
CA GLY A 554 3.25 -15.76 -0.59
C GLY A 554 2.92 -16.94 -1.52
N TYR A 555 3.07 -16.73 -2.83
CA TYR A 555 2.92 -17.78 -3.83
C TYR A 555 4.20 -18.62 -3.98
N ASN A 556 5.36 -18.00 -4.10
CA ASN A 556 6.66 -18.65 -4.26
C ASN A 556 7.74 -17.91 -3.45
N PRO A 557 8.03 -18.29 -2.19
CA PRO A 557 9.04 -17.63 -1.37
C PRO A 557 10.49 -17.91 -1.84
N ASP A 558 10.69 -18.87 -2.76
CA ASP A 558 12.00 -19.16 -3.34
C ASP A 558 12.31 -18.32 -4.59
N MET A 559 11.41 -17.41 -4.97
CA MET A 559 11.67 -16.44 -6.04
C MET A 559 12.86 -15.54 -5.66
N GLY A 560 13.89 -15.53 -6.50
CA GLY A 560 15.11 -14.77 -6.26
C GLY A 560 14.93 -13.26 -6.34
N ASN A 561 15.87 -12.52 -5.74
CA ASN A 561 15.89 -11.06 -5.78
C ASN A 561 16.11 -10.49 -7.19
N ASP A 562 16.76 -11.26 -8.07
CA ASP A 562 16.93 -10.94 -9.49
C ASP A 562 15.60 -10.63 -10.18
N ARG A 563 14.49 -11.30 -9.80
CA ARG A 563 13.16 -11.02 -10.34
C ARG A 563 12.69 -9.61 -9.96
N PHE A 564 12.91 -9.18 -8.72
CA PHE A 564 12.56 -7.84 -8.28
C PHE A 564 13.40 -6.77 -8.96
N VAL A 565 14.70 -7.01 -9.09
CA VAL A 565 15.63 -6.14 -9.84
C VAL A 565 15.20 -6.02 -11.30
N ASP A 566 14.87 -7.13 -11.96
CA ASP A 566 14.36 -7.15 -13.33
C ASP A 566 13.10 -6.31 -13.52
N VAL A 567 12.13 -6.40 -12.57
CA VAL A 567 10.89 -5.62 -12.63
C VAL A 567 11.18 -4.12 -12.41
N ILE A 568 12.08 -3.79 -11.48
CA ILE A 568 12.55 -2.40 -11.27
C ILE A 568 13.20 -1.87 -12.55
N GLN A 569 14.11 -2.63 -13.19
CA GLN A 569 14.76 -2.23 -14.45
C GLN A 569 13.76 -1.99 -15.57
N SER A 570 12.74 -2.87 -15.69
CA SER A 570 11.70 -2.71 -16.72
C SER A 570 10.81 -1.49 -16.47
N ARG A 571 10.57 -1.12 -15.21
CA ARG A 571 9.72 0.00 -14.83
C ARG A 571 10.47 1.33 -14.85
N PHE A 572 11.73 1.32 -14.46
CA PHE A 572 12.61 2.47 -14.33
C PHE A 572 13.93 2.27 -15.09
N PRO A 573 13.90 2.26 -16.43
CA PRO A 573 15.06 1.94 -17.24
C PRO A 573 16.20 2.97 -17.17
N SER A 574 15.95 4.15 -16.62
CA SER A 574 16.92 5.24 -16.50
C SER A 574 17.82 5.17 -15.28
N VAL A 575 17.60 4.22 -14.36
CA VAL A 575 18.41 4.03 -13.15
C VAL A 575 19.05 2.64 -13.14
N ASN A 576 20.13 2.49 -12.37
CA ASN A 576 20.68 1.17 -12.06
C ASN A 576 19.73 0.44 -11.09
N ALA A 577 19.05 -0.59 -11.59
CA ALA A 577 18.01 -1.29 -10.85
C ALA A 577 18.54 -2.04 -9.62
N GLN A 578 19.77 -2.57 -9.66
CA GLN A 578 20.37 -3.23 -8.50
C GLN A 578 20.65 -2.22 -7.39
N GLU A 579 21.24 -1.09 -7.69
CA GLU A 579 21.50 -0.04 -6.71
C GLU A 579 20.19 0.54 -6.14
N MET A 580 19.17 0.69 -6.98
CA MET A 580 17.85 1.12 -6.52
C MET A 580 17.21 0.08 -5.61
N PHE A 581 17.29 -1.20 -5.95
CA PHE A 581 16.81 -2.30 -5.11
C PHE A 581 17.47 -2.27 -3.72
N ASP A 582 18.80 -2.16 -3.67
CA ASP A 582 19.57 -2.13 -2.42
C ASP A 582 19.22 -0.92 -1.56
N ALA A 583 19.10 0.26 -2.17
CA ALA A 583 18.73 1.49 -1.48
C ALA A 583 17.27 1.46 -0.97
N TRP A 584 16.36 0.93 -1.78
CA TRP A 584 14.95 0.81 -1.41
C TRP A 584 14.75 -0.19 -0.27
N GLN A 585 15.42 -1.33 -0.34
CA GLN A 585 15.41 -2.31 0.75
C GLN A 585 16.02 -1.72 2.03
N SER A 586 17.16 -1.03 1.94
CA SER A 586 17.79 -0.36 3.10
C SER A 586 16.86 0.65 3.76
N ALA A 587 16.17 1.49 3.00
CA ALA A 587 15.19 2.43 3.52
C ALA A 587 13.97 1.74 4.13
N SER A 588 13.48 0.68 3.48
CA SER A 588 12.30 -0.06 3.91
C SER A 588 12.53 -0.87 5.19
N MET A 589 13.75 -1.38 5.41
CA MET A 589 14.11 -2.14 6.61
C MET A 589 14.15 -1.30 7.89
N ILE A 590 14.15 0.02 7.79
CA ILE A 590 14.01 0.94 8.93
C ILE A 590 12.73 0.65 9.72
N TYR A 591 11.62 0.37 9.02
CA TYR A 591 10.31 0.10 9.65
C TYR A 591 10.36 -1.12 10.58
N PRO A 592 10.81 -2.32 10.14
CA PRO A 592 10.94 -3.47 11.03
C PRO A 592 11.85 -3.22 12.23
N TRP A 593 12.98 -2.56 12.03
CA TRP A 593 13.93 -2.33 13.12
C TRP A 593 13.39 -1.36 14.17
N VAL A 594 12.77 -0.26 13.74
CA VAL A 594 12.18 0.72 14.65
C VAL A 594 10.97 0.12 15.38
N THR A 595 10.02 -0.48 14.65
CA THR A 595 8.82 -1.07 15.25
C THR A 595 9.17 -2.26 16.14
N GLY A 596 10.17 -3.05 15.75
CA GLY A 596 10.66 -4.16 16.58
C GLY A 596 11.36 -3.72 17.85
N PHE A 597 12.07 -2.59 17.80
CA PHE A 597 12.76 -2.04 18.97
C PHE A 597 11.81 -1.30 19.93
N HIS A 598 10.92 -0.48 19.38
CA HIS A 598 9.97 0.33 20.14
C HIS A 598 8.58 -0.32 20.05
N TRP A 599 8.33 -1.36 20.85
CA TRP A 599 7.16 -2.21 20.68
C TRP A 599 6.15 -2.08 21.84
N GLY A 600 6.50 -2.54 22.99
CA GLY A 600 5.59 -2.59 24.15
C GLY A 600 4.32 -3.38 23.88
N ALA A 601 3.21 -2.95 24.49
CA ALA A 601 1.87 -3.51 24.29
C ALA A 601 1.04 -2.66 23.31
N LEU A 602 1.67 -2.11 22.29
CA LEU A 602 1.06 -1.22 21.33
C LEU A 602 0.25 -2.03 20.31
N ASP A 603 -0.92 -2.50 20.54
CA ASP A 603 -1.75 -3.14 19.52
C ASP A 603 -1.85 -2.22 18.27
N PHE A 604 -2.82 -2.06 17.51
CA PHE A 604 -2.92 -1.23 16.31
C PHE A 604 -2.82 0.30 16.53
N GLN A 605 -2.15 0.75 17.59
CA GLN A 605 -2.19 2.15 18.03
C GLN A 605 -0.90 2.94 17.75
N TRP A 606 0.19 2.25 17.42
CA TRP A 606 1.42 2.88 16.98
C TRP A 606 1.40 3.13 15.47
N TYR A 607 1.80 4.32 15.06
CA TYR A 607 1.96 4.67 13.66
C TYR A 607 3.34 5.27 13.44
N ILE A 608 4.24 4.49 12.86
CA ILE A 608 5.67 4.82 12.73
C ILE A 608 5.90 6.09 11.89
N GLU A 609 5.14 6.30 10.81
CA GLU A 609 5.28 7.50 9.97
C GLU A 609 4.84 8.78 10.68
N SER A 610 4.13 8.70 11.80
CA SER A 610 3.75 9.86 12.62
C SER A 610 4.47 9.97 13.94
N GLY A 611 5.11 8.91 14.39
CA GLY A 611 5.66 8.84 15.76
C GLY A 611 4.59 8.86 16.84
N GLN A 612 3.35 8.46 16.52
CA GLN A 612 2.19 8.61 17.39
C GLN A 612 1.48 7.29 17.67
N SER A 613 0.84 7.27 18.84
CA SER A 613 -0.26 6.36 19.18
C SER A 613 -1.40 7.16 19.78
N ARG A 614 -2.41 6.50 20.33
CA ARG A 614 -3.45 7.19 21.10
C ARG A 614 -2.84 7.98 22.27
N PRO A 615 -3.32 9.18 22.59
CA PRO A 615 -2.77 10.01 23.64
C PRO A 615 -2.59 9.30 24.99
N PHE A 616 -3.55 8.50 25.43
CA PHE A 616 -3.45 7.78 26.69
C PHE A 616 -2.40 6.64 26.67
N VAL A 617 -2.11 6.06 25.50
CA VAL A 617 -1.06 5.04 25.33
C VAL A 617 0.31 5.69 25.28
N ALA A 618 0.44 6.81 24.58
CA ALA A 618 1.67 7.60 24.51
C ALA A 618 2.01 8.28 25.82
N ASN A 619 1.00 8.55 26.64
CA ASN A 619 1.10 9.38 27.84
C ASN A 619 1.52 10.84 27.53
N THR A 620 1.10 11.32 26.37
CA THR A 620 1.28 12.70 25.90
C THR A 620 -0.01 13.23 25.33
N PRO A 621 -0.31 14.54 25.40
CA PRO A 621 -1.55 15.09 24.88
C PRO A 621 -1.77 14.91 23.39
N SER A 622 -0.69 14.86 22.60
CA SER A 622 -0.74 14.70 21.15
C SER A 622 -0.75 13.25 20.69
N GLY A 623 -0.42 12.31 21.58
CA GLY A 623 -0.13 10.93 21.19
C GLY A 623 1.31 10.70 20.70
N TYR A 624 2.14 11.74 20.59
CA TYR A 624 3.54 11.61 20.19
C TYR A 624 4.35 10.84 21.22
N HIS A 625 5.17 9.91 20.79
CA HIS A 625 6.07 9.16 21.67
C HIS A 625 7.34 9.95 21.92
N ASP A 626 7.42 10.56 23.09
CA ASP A 626 8.59 11.30 23.57
C ASP A 626 9.78 10.37 23.90
N VAL A 627 10.92 10.95 24.26
CA VAL A 627 12.11 10.20 24.63
C VAL A 627 11.89 9.27 25.83
N ASN A 628 11.01 9.64 26.78
CA ASN A 628 10.71 8.81 27.95
C ASN A 628 9.96 7.54 27.55
N ARG A 629 9.09 7.67 26.56
CA ARG A 629 8.39 6.52 26.00
C ARG A 629 9.35 5.55 25.31
N PHE A 630 10.37 6.07 24.60
CA PHE A 630 11.44 5.27 24.01
C PHE A 630 12.28 4.54 25.05
N ILE A 631 12.55 5.16 26.20
CA ILE A 631 13.25 4.51 27.33
C ILE A 631 12.41 3.36 27.90
N THR A 632 11.10 3.55 28.07
CA THR A 632 10.27 2.66 28.90
C THR A 632 9.64 1.50 28.14
N LEU A 633 9.37 1.63 26.83
CA LEU A 633 8.78 0.55 26.05
C LEU A 633 9.79 -0.54 25.71
N PRO A 634 9.48 -1.81 25.99
CA PRO A 634 10.36 -2.92 25.64
C PRO A 634 10.34 -3.23 24.14
N PRO A 635 11.39 -3.86 23.60
CA PRO A 635 11.38 -4.38 22.24
C PRO A 635 10.47 -5.60 22.08
N HIS A 636 10.17 -5.93 20.83
CA HIS A 636 9.44 -7.15 20.45
C HIS A 636 10.26 -8.41 20.78
N LYS A 637 9.65 -9.36 21.45
CA LYS A 637 10.33 -10.57 21.96
C LYS A 637 11.02 -11.42 20.89
N GLY A 638 10.55 -11.37 19.64
CA GLY A 638 11.12 -12.16 18.53
C GLY A 638 12.35 -11.51 17.86
N THR A 639 12.82 -10.34 18.32
CA THR A 639 13.92 -9.60 17.69
C THR A 639 15.30 -9.92 18.26
N GLY A 640 15.36 -10.36 19.50
CA GLY A 640 16.64 -10.50 20.25
C GLY A 640 17.22 -9.16 20.74
N TYR A 641 16.47 -8.06 20.64
CA TYR A 641 16.89 -6.76 21.12
C TYR A 641 16.80 -6.63 22.63
N ILE A 642 17.73 -5.88 23.24
CA ILE A 642 17.75 -5.55 24.65
C ILE A 642 17.04 -4.22 24.87
N SER A 643 16.18 -4.13 25.89
CA SER A 643 15.55 -2.88 26.28
C SER A 643 16.57 -1.87 26.83
N ILE A 644 16.30 -0.57 26.66
CA ILE A 644 17.15 0.48 27.19
C ILE A 644 17.39 0.34 28.71
N PRO A 645 16.38 0.09 29.58
CA PRO A 645 16.63 -0.09 31.01
C PRO A 645 17.52 -1.30 31.31
N ASN A 646 17.34 -2.43 30.63
CA ASN A 646 18.18 -3.61 30.86
C ASN A 646 19.62 -3.38 30.40
N TYR A 647 19.81 -2.73 29.26
CA TYR A 647 21.13 -2.32 28.78
C TYR A 647 21.81 -1.38 29.76
N THR A 648 21.12 -0.32 30.20
CA THR A 648 21.65 0.67 31.16
C THR A 648 22.14 -0.02 32.44
N LYS A 649 21.32 -0.92 33.01
CA LYS A 649 21.66 -1.66 34.22
C LYS A 649 22.87 -2.56 34.03
N ALA A 650 22.91 -3.33 32.96
CA ALA A 650 24.01 -4.26 32.67
C ALA A 650 25.31 -3.49 32.39
N PHE A 651 25.26 -2.43 31.59
CA PHE A 651 26.41 -1.58 31.25
C PHE A 651 27.05 -0.96 32.48
N LEU A 652 26.26 -0.33 33.36
CA LEU A 652 26.75 0.32 34.55
C LEU A 652 27.28 -0.68 35.61
N ALA A 653 26.77 -1.92 35.60
CA ALA A 653 27.25 -2.99 36.45
C ALA A 653 28.51 -3.69 35.91
N GLY A 654 28.93 -3.40 34.67
CA GLY A 654 30.00 -4.13 33.99
C GLY A 654 29.66 -5.60 33.71
N SER A 655 28.35 -5.94 33.63
CA SER A 655 27.88 -7.29 33.39
C SER A 655 27.96 -7.64 31.90
N GLU A 656 28.03 -8.94 31.59
CA GLU A 656 27.91 -9.42 30.19
C GLU A 656 26.54 -9.06 29.63
N ILE A 657 26.51 -8.66 28.36
CA ILE A 657 25.32 -8.19 27.66
C ILE A 657 25.01 -9.19 26.53
N GLU A 658 23.93 -9.96 26.69
CA GLU A 658 23.45 -10.91 25.66
C GLU A 658 22.38 -10.23 24.80
N GLY A 659 22.50 -10.38 23.46
CA GLY A 659 21.57 -9.83 22.46
C GLY A 659 22.04 -8.51 21.85
N GLU A 660 21.25 -7.99 20.90
CA GLU A 660 21.57 -6.75 20.19
C GLU A 660 21.20 -5.53 21.05
N THR A 661 22.19 -4.69 21.34
CA THR A 661 22.02 -3.52 22.22
C THR A 661 21.28 -2.37 21.54
N PRO A 662 20.67 -1.44 22.30
CA PRO A 662 20.01 -0.26 21.74
C PRO A 662 20.92 0.57 20.84
N LEU A 663 22.20 0.69 21.19
CA LEU A 663 23.17 1.43 20.37
C LEU A 663 23.47 0.71 19.05
N GLN A 664 23.61 -0.62 19.05
CA GLN A 664 23.78 -1.40 17.82
C GLN A 664 22.56 -1.31 16.90
N VAL A 665 21.34 -1.37 17.45
CA VAL A 665 20.11 -1.18 16.68
C VAL A 665 20.08 0.22 16.05
N ALA A 666 20.40 1.26 16.84
CA ALA A 666 20.47 2.62 16.34
C ALA A 666 21.52 2.79 15.24
N ASP A 667 22.70 2.21 15.42
CA ASP A 667 23.79 2.23 14.43
C ASP A 667 23.38 1.56 13.11
N LYS A 668 22.72 0.42 13.19
CA LYS A 668 22.16 -0.29 12.03
C LYS A 668 21.14 0.55 11.27
N ILE A 669 20.20 1.19 11.99
CA ILE A 669 19.20 2.07 11.40
C ILE A 669 19.86 3.27 10.70
N ILE A 670 20.79 3.95 11.38
CA ILE A 670 21.50 5.11 10.83
C ILE A 670 22.32 4.73 9.60
N HIS A 671 23.07 3.63 9.68
CA HIS A 671 23.89 3.15 8.56
C HIS A 671 23.08 2.86 7.29
N ASN A 672 21.97 2.14 7.41
CA ASN A 672 21.11 1.85 6.27
C ASN A 672 20.39 3.11 5.75
N SER A 673 20.05 4.04 6.63
CA SER A 673 19.55 5.35 6.22
C SER A 673 20.57 6.11 5.38
N ASP A 674 21.84 6.12 5.80
CA ASP A 674 22.92 6.78 5.06
C ASP A 674 23.18 6.10 3.70
N GLN A 675 23.12 4.78 3.61
CA GLN A 675 23.22 4.05 2.34
C GLN A 675 22.13 4.46 1.36
N ALA A 676 20.86 4.50 1.81
CA ALA A 676 19.74 4.89 0.99
C ALA A 676 19.83 6.36 0.55
N LEU A 677 20.20 7.29 1.45
CA LEU A 677 20.37 8.71 1.13
C LEU A 677 21.53 8.92 0.14
N ASN A 678 22.68 8.26 0.35
CA ASN A 678 23.85 8.37 -0.51
C ASN A 678 23.56 7.94 -1.97
N TRP A 679 22.70 6.94 -2.16
CA TRP A 679 22.25 6.56 -3.49
C TRP A 679 21.25 7.59 -4.05
N ALA A 680 20.24 7.90 -3.28
CA ALA A 680 19.11 8.72 -3.73
C ALA A 680 19.52 10.16 -4.06
N ASP A 681 20.50 10.73 -3.33
CA ASP A 681 20.98 12.10 -3.57
C ASP A 681 21.84 12.24 -4.85
N LYS A 682 22.33 11.12 -5.40
CA LYS A 682 23.07 11.11 -6.68
C LYS A 682 22.16 11.04 -7.89
N GLN A 683 20.84 10.83 -7.71
CA GLN A 683 19.94 10.65 -8.84
C GLN A 683 19.60 11.98 -9.50
N SER A 684 19.53 11.97 -10.85
CA SER A 684 19.16 13.15 -11.64
C SER A 684 17.71 13.58 -11.36
N MET A 685 17.43 14.87 -11.50
CA MET A 685 16.06 15.41 -11.38
C MET A 685 15.23 15.26 -12.67
N GLU A 686 15.83 14.91 -13.81
CA GLU A 686 15.16 14.67 -15.10
C GLU A 686 14.57 13.26 -15.17
N MET A 687 13.51 13.00 -14.42
CA MET A 687 12.89 11.68 -14.33
C MET A 687 11.40 11.76 -14.55
N ASN A 688 10.80 10.64 -14.94
CA ASN A 688 9.34 10.55 -14.94
C ASN A 688 8.80 10.73 -13.50
N LYS A 689 7.55 11.19 -13.39
CA LYS A 689 6.91 11.52 -12.11
C LYS A 689 6.98 10.37 -11.10
N GLU A 690 6.70 9.15 -11.53
CA GLU A 690 6.65 8.00 -10.62
C GLU A 690 8.02 7.67 -10.02
N LEU A 691 9.05 7.63 -10.85
CA LEU A 691 10.42 7.37 -10.39
C LEU A 691 10.88 8.45 -9.41
N ARG A 692 10.64 9.73 -9.72
CA ARG A 692 11.00 10.83 -8.84
C ARG A 692 10.34 10.71 -7.46
N ILE A 693 9.01 10.50 -7.42
CA ILE A 693 8.30 10.36 -6.14
C ILE A 693 8.76 9.10 -5.39
N THR A 694 9.09 8.02 -6.09
CA THR A 694 9.64 6.80 -5.47
C THR A 694 10.99 7.09 -4.82
N ILE A 695 11.87 7.84 -5.47
CA ILE A 695 13.17 8.25 -4.90
C ILE A 695 12.96 9.20 -3.71
N ASP A 696 12.02 10.12 -3.81
CA ASP A 696 11.66 11.01 -2.70
C ASP A 696 11.12 10.22 -1.50
N ASP A 697 10.33 9.16 -1.72
CA ASP A 697 9.85 8.27 -0.67
C ASP A 697 11.01 7.51 0.00
N ILE A 698 11.97 7.00 -0.79
CA ILE A 698 13.20 6.35 -0.26
C ILE A 698 13.98 7.34 0.63
N LYS A 699 14.17 8.59 0.18
CA LYS A 699 14.80 9.66 0.97
C LYS A 699 14.04 9.94 2.25
N THR A 700 12.72 10.01 2.16
CA THR A 700 11.85 10.34 3.29
C THR A 700 11.88 9.25 4.34
N MET A 701 11.78 7.98 3.95
CA MET A 701 11.94 6.83 4.86
C MET A 701 13.32 6.80 5.50
N ALA A 702 14.39 7.09 4.75
CA ALA A 702 15.75 7.15 5.28
C ALA A 702 15.94 8.29 6.30
N ARG A 703 15.34 9.47 6.07
CA ARG A 703 15.33 10.57 7.04
C ARG A 703 14.57 10.23 8.31
N LEU A 704 13.44 9.51 8.18
CA LEU A 704 12.72 8.96 9.32
C LEU A 704 13.60 7.99 10.11
N GLY A 705 14.39 7.15 9.44
CA GLY A 705 15.36 6.28 10.07
C GLY A 705 16.43 7.04 10.85
N LYS A 706 16.99 8.11 10.26
CA LYS A 706 17.94 8.98 10.99
C LYS A 706 17.31 9.55 12.26
N ASN A 707 16.06 10.04 12.17
CA ASN A 707 15.36 10.52 13.36
C ASN A 707 15.29 9.46 14.46
N TYR A 708 14.78 8.27 14.13
CA TYR A 708 14.61 7.21 15.15
C TYR A 708 15.95 6.65 15.65
N GLY A 709 16.96 6.50 14.80
CA GLY A 709 18.29 6.05 15.22
C GLY A 709 18.90 7.00 16.25
N HIS A 710 18.89 8.31 15.98
CA HIS A 710 19.35 9.33 16.91
C HIS A 710 18.48 9.40 18.18
N LYS A 711 17.16 9.22 18.06
CA LYS A 711 16.26 9.18 19.22
C LYS A 711 16.56 7.98 20.13
N ILE A 712 16.82 6.81 19.60
CA ILE A 712 17.20 5.61 20.36
C ILE A 712 18.54 5.84 21.08
N ARG A 713 19.55 6.41 20.40
CA ARG A 713 20.82 6.76 21.05
C ARG A 713 20.62 7.79 22.17
N GLY A 714 19.88 8.88 21.90
CA GLY A 714 19.57 9.91 22.88
C GLY A 714 18.83 9.36 24.09
N ALA A 715 17.84 8.48 23.87
CA ALA A 715 17.11 7.79 24.95
C ALA A 715 18.03 6.89 25.77
N THR A 716 18.96 6.18 25.12
CA THR A 716 19.93 5.29 25.80
C THR A 716 20.90 6.09 26.67
N TYR A 717 21.50 7.15 26.10
CA TYR A 717 22.41 8.02 26.88
C TYR A 717 21.70 8.77 28.00
N LEU A 718 20.45 9.19 27.78
CA LEU A 718 19.66 9.82 28.83
C LEU A 718 19.34 8.85 29.99
N SER A 719 19.08 7.57 29.67
CA SER A 719 18.91 6.52 30.69
C SER A 719 20.20 6.27 31.47
N LEU A 720 21.35 6.21 30.79
CA LEU A 720 22.67 6.11 31.45
C LEU A 720 22.94 7.31 32.38
N PHE A 721 22.64 8.52 31.91
CA PHE A 721 22.79 9.73 32.75
C PHE A 721 21.92 9.68 34.00
N ARG A 722 20.64 9.30 33.84
CA ARG A 722 19.70 9.29 34.99
C ARG A 722 20.10 8.32 36.11
N GLU A 723 20.74 7.20 35.74
CA GLU A 723 21.21 6.20 36.70
C GLU A 723 22.61 6.49 37.27
N SER A 724 23.50 7.08 36.46
CA SER A 724 24.91 7.29 36.86
C SER A 724 25.22 8.73 37.30
N LEU A 725 24.38 9.70 36.91
CA LEU A 725 24.60 11.14 37.06
C LEU A 725 25.89 11.66 36.39
N GLN A 726 26.51 10.89 35.48
CA GLN A 726 27.72 11.29 34.79
C GLN A 726 27.39 12.26 33.65
N ARG A 727 27.98 13.47 33.75
CA ARG A 727 27.71 14.57 32.81
C ARG A 727 27.95 14.21 31.32
N GLU A 728 28.91 13.37 31.04
CA GLU A 728 29.22 12.90 29.67
C GLU A 728 28.00 12.29 29.01
N TRP A 729 27.23 11.45 29.70
CA TRP A 729 26.02 10.82 29.14
C TRP A 729 24.91 11.83 28.89
N TYR A 730 24.83 12.85 29.72
CA TYR A 730 23.88 13.95 29.48
C TYR A 730 24.22 14.72 28.21
N ASP A 731 25.49 15.11 28.04
CA ASP A 731 25.92 15.89 26.86
C ASP A 731 25.70 15.10 25.57
N LYS A 732 26.05 13.80 25.53
CA LYS A 732 25.73 12.89 24.43
C LYS A 732 24.23 12.77 24.20
N ALA A 733 23.41 12.66 25.25
CA ALA A 733 21.96 12.56 25.09
C ALA A 733 21.38 13.79 24.39
N ILE A 734 21.76 15.00 24.84
CA ILE A 734 21.28 16.26 24.27
C ILE A 734 21.73 16.43 22.82
N GLU A 735 22.97 16.05 22.50
CA GLU A 735 23.46 16.05 21.11
C GLU A 735 22.61 15.15 20.21
N GLU A 736 22.38 13.93 20.62
CA GLU A 736 21.56 12.95 19.84
C GLU A 736 20.09 13.36 19.74
N LEU A 737 19.49 13.94 20.77
CA LEU A 737 18.11 14.44 20.71
C LEU A 737 17.98 15.65 19.77
N ASN A 738 18.98 16.54 19.74
CA ASN A 738 19.03 17.62 18.74
C ASN A 738 19.14 17.07 17.32
N ALA A 739 19.99 16.07 17.10
CA ALA A 739 20.10 15.40 15.80
C ALA A 739 18.76 14.75 15.40
N SER A 740 18.09 14.04 16.35
CA SER A 740 16.78 13.46 16.15
C SER A 740 15.75 14.51 15.71
N ALA A 741 15.62 15.61 16.42
CA ALA A 741 14.68 16.68 16.08
C ALA A 741 14.99 17.31 14.71
N GLY A 742 16.27 17.53 14.40
CA GLY A 742 16.69 18.01 13.09
C GLY A 742 16.30 17.07 11.96
N TYR A 743 16.48 15.76 12.13
CA TYR A 743 16.08 14.76 11.14
C TYR A 743 14.56 14.59 11.04
N TRP A 744 13.80 14.76 12.14
CA TRP A 744 12.34 14.85 12.05
C TRP A 744 11.91 15.99 11.15
N ARG A 745 12.52 17.16 11.29
CA ARG A 745 12.25 18.31 10.41
C ARG A 745 12.53 17.99 8.95
N HIS A 746 13.68 17.35 8.65
CA HIS A 746 14.02 16.97 7.27
C HIS A 746 13.06 15.90 6.70
N TYR A 747 12.63 14.95 7.53
CA TYR A 747 11.63 13.97 7.21
C TYR A 747 10.30 14.63 6.85
N ALA A 748 9.79 15.47 7.75
CA ALA A 748 8.52 16.16 7.57
C ALA A 748 8.53 17.05 6.31
N ALA A 749 9.58 17.83 6.10
CA ALA A 749 9.72 18.68 4.91
C ALA A 749 9.71 17.85 3.61
N SER A 750 10.39 16.69 3.57
CA SER A 750 10.37 15.82 2.38
C SER A 750 9.00 15.18 2.15
N GLY A 751 8.33 14.72 3.20
CA GLY A 751 6.96 14.19 3.08
C GLY A 751 5.97 15.24 2.59
N LEU A 752 6.03 16.45 3.14
CA LEU A 752 5.18 17.57 2.77
C LEU A 752 5.38 18.07 1.34
N ALA A 753 6.51 17.77 0.70
CA ALA A 753 6.71 18.10 -0.70
C ALA A 753 5.75 17.36 -1.63
N ASN A 754 5.40 16.11 -1.28
CA ASN A 754 4.58 15.24 -2.12
C ASN A 754 3.19 14.94 -1.55
N TYR A 755 2.99 14.99 -0.23
CA TYR A 755 1.78 14.51 0.43
C TYR A 755 1.03 15.60 1.19
N HIS A 756 -0.30 15.44 1.26
CA HIS A 756 -1.17 16.27 2.07
C HIS A 756 -0.95 16.01 3.57
N ASN A 757 -1.08 17.06 4.38
CA ASN A 757 -0.99 17.03 5.84
C ASN A 757 -1.95 18.10 6.41
N PRO A 758 -2.65 17.87 7.51
CA PRO A 758 -2.64 16.67 8.32
C PRO A 758 -3.47 15.52 7.71
N LEU A 759 -3.21 14.28 8.19
CA LEU A 759 -4.03 13.10 7.96
C LEU A 759 -4.80 12.78 9.25
N TRP A 760 -6.12 12.59 9.15
CA TRP A 760 -6.90 12.12 10.26
C TRP A 760 -7.20 10.62 10.16
N THR A 761 -6.81 9.87 11.22
CA THR A 761 -7.04 8.44 11.36
C THR A 761 -7.92 8.17 12.59
N ASN A 762 -8.73 7.12 12.52
CA ASN A 762 -9.61 6.76 13.63
C ASN A 762 -8.85 6.15 14.83
N ARG A 763 -7.57 5.81 14.70
CA ARG A 763 -6.83 5.08 15.73
C ARG A 763 -5.82 5.93 16.48
N VAL A 764 -5.11 6.81 15.79
CA VAL A 764 -4.09 7.65 16.41
C VAL A 764 -4.45 9.14 16.42
N GLY A 765 -5.55 9.52 15.79
CA GLY A 765 -6.01 10.90 15.68
C GLY A 765 -5.39 11.64 14.51
N TYR A 766 -5.12 12.93 14.69
CA TYR A 766 -4.45 13.74 13.68
C TYR A 766 -2.97 13.44 13.60
N VAL A 767 -2.54 12.96 12.44
CA VAL A 767 -1.14 12.85 12.06
C VAL A 767 -0.72 14.17 11.45
N ASP A 768 -0.02 14.99 12.21
CA ASP A 768 0.49 16.28 11.76
C ASP A 768 2.01 16.35 11.99
N TRP A 769 2.77 16.14 10.92
CA TRP A 769 4.23 16.13 10.97
C TRP A 769 4.81 17.46 11.45
N LYS A 770 4.12 18.59 11.22
CA LYS A 770 4.54 19.92 11.67
C LYS A 770 4.41 20.06 13.18
N LYS A 771 3.26 19.68 13.74
CA LYS A 771 3.05 19.67 15.20
C LYS A 771 3.96 18.68 15.91
N ASN A 772 4.23 17.54 15.29
CA ASN A 772 5.12 16.54 15.85
C ASN A 772 6.59 17.01 15.88
N PHE A 773 6.97 17.96 15.05
CA PHE A 773 8.26 18.62 15.14
C PHE A 773 8.41 19.41 16.46
N ASP A 774 7.37 20.12 16.91
CA ASP A 774 7.39 20.81 18.21
C ASP A 774 7.60 19.81 19.36
N TRP A 775 7.02 18.61 19.26
CA TRP A 775 7.26 17.55 20.25
C TRP A 775 8.67 16.97 20.18
N ALA A 776 9.26 16.87 19.00
CA ALA A 776 10.65 16.47 18.86
C ALA A 776 11.60 17.50 19.47
N LEU A 777 11.31 18.80 19.34
CA LEU A 777 12.04 19.87 20.04
C LEU A 777 11.84 19.80 21.57
N PHE A 778 10.62 19.46 22.00
CA PHE A 778 10.31 19.31 23.40
C PHE A 778 11.13 18.20 24.08
N ASP A 779 11.50 17.13 23.39
CA ASP A 779 12.43 16.11 23.90
C ASP A 779 13.77 16.71 24.36
N VAL A 780 14.29 17.73 23.66
CA VAL A 780 15.51 18.45 24.04
C VAL A 780 15.24 19.36 25.23
N ILE A 781 14.20 20.22 25.14
CA ILE A 781 13.91 21.29 26.13
C ILE A 781 13.49 20.72 27.48
N ALA A 782 12.62 19.69 27.48
CA ALA A 782 12.14 19.04 28.71
C ALA A 782 13.24 18.34 29.51
N ASN A 783 14.35 17.99 28.86
CA ASN A 783 15.52 17.42 29.50
C ASN A 783 16.61 18.47 29.81
N GLY A 784 16.29 19.77 29.77
CA GLY A 784 17.18 20.86 30.10
C GLY A 784 18.24 21.20 29.06
N GLY A 785 18.12 20.64 27.85
CA GLY A 785 19.01 20.90 26.71
C GLY A 785 18.69 22.22 26.03
N GLN A 786 19.69 22.79 25.36
CA GLN A 786 19.50 23.87 24.41
C GLN A 786 19.24 23.28 23.04
N VAL A 787 18.29 23.85 22.29
CA VAL A 787 18.02 23.45 20.92
C VAL A 787 19.17 23.94 20.03
N ASN A 788 19.83 22.98 19.37
CA ASN A 788 20.90 23.20 18.39
C ASN A 788 20.76 22.19 17.25
N LEU A 789 19.90 22.50 16.29
CA LEU A 789 19.60 21.59 15.21
C LEU A 789 20.75 21.51 14.20
N PRO A 790 21.09 20.33 13.71
CA PRO A 790 22.04 20.20 12.60
C PRO A 790 21.48 20.91 11.37
N SER A 791 22.28 21.81 10.80
CA SER A 791 21.90 22.48 9.55
C SER A 791 21.96 21.51 8.37
N MET A 792 20.98 21.59 7.46
CA MET A 792 21.14 20.97 6.15
C MET A 792 22.27 21.68 5.40
N GLN A 793 23.14 20.92 4.76
CA GLN A 793 24.09 21.51 3.83
C GLN A 793 23.33 21.83 2.52
N PRO A 794 23.62 22.99 1.90
CA PRO A 794 23.06 23.29 0.60
C PRO A 794 23.57 22.30 -0.47
N THR A 795 22.85 22.18 -1.57
CA THR A 795 23.28 21.38 -2.71
C THR A 795 24.61 21.93 -3.23
N ALA A 796 25.63 21.11 -3.36
CA ALA A 796 26.94 21.54 -3.85
C ALA A 796 26.86 22.08 -5.28
N GLY A 797 27.57 23.20 -5.55
CA GLY A 797 27.67 23.79 -6.88
C GLY A 797 26.56 24.77 -7.28
N GLY A 798 25.66 25.10 -6.34
CA GLY A 798 24.60 26.09 -6.58
C GLY A 798 25.14 27.55 -6.63
N THR A 799 24.41 28.44 -7.30
CA THR A 799 24.69 29.89 -7.24
C THR A 799 24.13 30.48 -5.95
N VAL A 800 24.97 31.11 -5.15
CA VAL A 800 24.57 31.78 -3.91
C VAL A 800 24.16 33.24 -4.22
N LEU A 801 22.95 33.61 -3.78
CA LEU A 801 22.39 34.96 -3.85
C LEU A 801 22.15 35.45 -2.42
N GLU A 802 23.05 36.30 -1.92
CA GLU A 802 22.93 36.85 -0.56
C GLU A 802 21.72 37.80 -0.45
N ALA A 803 20.98 37.70 0.67
CA ALA A 803 19.75 38.44 0.85
C ALA A 803 19.97 39.97 0.96
N GLU A 804 21.07 40.39 1.56
CA GLU A 804 21.45 41.79 1.66
C GLU A 804 21.79 42.46 0.31
N ASN A 805 22.03 41.67 -0.73
CA ASN A 805 22.26 42.14 -2.09
C ASN A 805 20.99 42.14 -2.95
N ALA A 806 19.85 41.72 -2.41
CA ALA A 806 18.55 41.67 -3.08
C ALA A 806 17.85 43.05 -3.04
N ASP A 807 16.86 43.26 -3.92
CA ASP A 807 15.90 44.34 -3.75
C ASP A 807 14.90 43.95 -2.65
N PHE A 808 14.78 44.72 -1.57
CA PHE A 808 13.86 44.39 -0.50
C PHE A 808 13.05 45.60 -0.02
N GLN A 809 11.84 45.34 0.47
CA GLN A 809 10.94 46.35 1.01
C GLN A 809 10.57 46.00 2.45
N VAL A 810 10.54 47.01 3.32
CA VAL A 810 10.15 46.93 4.75
C VAL A 810 11.06 46.03 5.63
N SER A 811 11.77 45.07 5.06
CA SER A 811 12.76 44.23 5.78
C SER A 811 13.95 45.09 6.25
N VAL A 812 14.59 44.67 7.33
CA VAL A 812 15.69 45.43 7.93
C VAL A 812 16.99 44.60 7.85
N PHE A 813 18.04 45.21 7.32
CA PHE A 813 19.37 44.60 7.35
C PHE A 813 19.93 44.56 8.77
N LYS A 814 20.41 43.38 9.17
CA LYS A 814 21.01 43.12 10.51
C LYS A 814 22.20 42.18 10.42
N SER A 815 23.05 42.22 11.48
CA SER A 815 24.24 41.39 11.61
C SER A 815 24.48 40.96 13.08
N GLU A 816 23.45 41.01 13.91
CA GLU A 816 23.55 40.79 15.37
C GLU A 816 23.50 39.28 15.73
N VAL A 817 22.83 38.45 14.93
CA VAL A 817 22.69 37.00 15.18
C VAL A 817 23.79 36.28 14.42
N GLU A 818 24.76 35.73 15.16
CA GLU A 818 25.89 35.01 14.55
C GLU A 818 25.47 33.84 13.67
N GLY A 819 26.35 33.47 12.71
CA GLY A 819 26.18 32.28 11.85
C GLY A 819 25.55 32.57 10.48
N PHE A 820 25.28 33.85 10.10
CA PHE A 820 24.89 34.24 8.76
C PHE A 820 26.04 34.04 7.73
N THR A 821 25.72 34.07 6.44
CA THR A 821 26.66 34.20 5.34
C THR A 821 26.69 35.66 4.84
N GLY A 822 27.67 35.99 4.00
CA GLY A 822 27.77 37.36 3.47
C GLY A 822 28.11 38.42 4.53
N LYS A 823 27.46 39.60 4.45
CA LYS A 823 27.69 40.74 5.36
C LYS A 823 26.67 40.80 6.51
N GLY A 824 25.59 40.06 6.40
CA GLY A 824 24.48 40.08 7.36
C GLY A 824 23.27 39.27 6.87
N TYR A 825 22.11 39.65 7.34
CA TYR A 825 20.83 39.02 6.97
C TYR A 825 19.69 40.06 6.93
N LEU A 826 18.58 39.68 6.33
CA LEU A 826 17.35 40.45 6.38
C LEU A 826 16.39 39.94 7.44
N GLU A 827 16.06 40.82 8.40
CA GLU A 827 14.98 40.56 9.35
C GLU A 827 13.64 40.94 8.70
N THR A 828 12.71 40.00 8.65
CA THR A 828 11.36 40.20 8.11
C THR A 828 10.34 40.01 9.24
N ARG A 829 9.23 40.77 9.22
CA ARG A 829 8.11 40.56 10.12
C ARG A 829 7.12 39.56 9.50
N VAL A 830 6.92 38.47 10.19
CA VAL A 830 5.99 37.43 9.77
C VAL A 830 4.56 37.94 9.74
N GLY A 831 3.86 37.67 8.62
CA GLY A 831 2.45 38.04 8.42
C GLY A 831 2.21 39.46 7.88
N ASP A 832 3.26 40.22 7.62
CA ASP A 832 3.14 41.52 6.91
C ASP A 832 3.48 41.34 5.42
N ALA A 833 2.48 41.31 4.56
CA ALA A 833 2.61 41.12 3.10
C ALA A 833 3.45 42.18 2.38
N ARG A 834 3.81 43.31 3.07
CA ARG A 834 4.70 44.32 2.54
C ARG A 834 6.17 43.93 2.55
N HIS A 835 6.54 42.92 3.35
CA HIS A 835 7.91 42.40 3.37
C HIS A 835 8.16 41.57 2.11
N GLN A 836 8.92 42.10 1.19
CA GLN A 836 9.31 41.43 -0.04
C GLN A 836 10.82 41.46 -0.18
N VAL A 837 11.37 40.34 -0.65
CA VAL A 837 12.78 40.16 -1.00
C VAL A 837 12.82 39.62 -2.43
N LYS A 838 13.49 40.37 -3.33
CA LYS A 838 13.52 40.07 -4.77
C LYS A 838 14.95 39.90 -5.23
N TRP A 839 15.25 38.74 -5.79
CA TRP A 839 16.50 38.48 -6.51
C TRP A 839 16.27 38.51 -8.01
N THR A 840 17.28 38.96 -8.77
CA THR A 840 17.32 38.82 -10.22
C THR A 840 18.39 37.80 -10.58
N TYR A 841 17.96 36.75 -11.28
CA TYR A 841 18.84 35.68 -11.73
C TYR A 841 18.54 35.31 -13.17
N THR A 842 19.59 35.18 -14.00
CA THR A 842 19.45 34.68 -15.37
C THR A 842 19.86 33.20 -15.40
N THR A 843 18.93 32.33 -15.74
CA THR A 843 19.18 30.91 -15.85
C THR A 843 20.01 30.58 -17.08
N PRO A 844 20.96 29.65 -17.00
CA PRO A 844 21.74 29.21 -18.18
C PRO A 844 20.87 28.50 -19.21
N GLU A 845 19.82 27.81 -18.77
CA GLU A 845 18.84 27.12 -19.61
C GLU A 845 17.48 27.08 -18.92
N SER A 846 16.39 26.92 -19.71
CA SER A 846 15.05 26.73 -19.17
C SER A 846 14.95 25.32 -18.58
N GLY A 847 14.36 25.19 -17.39
CA GLY A 847 14.24 23.89 -16.75
C GLY A 847 13.77 23.97 -15.31
N ARG A 848 13.96 22.86 -14.63
CA ARG A 848 13.57 22.70 -13.24
C ARG A 848 14.73 23.05 -12.32
N TYR A 849 14.49 23.95 -11.38
CA TYR A 849 15.47 24.46 -10.42
C TYR A 849 15.03 24.20 -8.99
N ILE A 850 16.01 24.00 -8.10
CA ILE A 850 15.79 23.98 -6.66
C ILE A 850 16.23 25.34 -6.12
N LEU A 851 15.30 26.03 -5.45
CA LEU A 851 15.61 27.24 -4.68
C LEU A 851 15.79 26.83 -3.22
N GLU A 852 16.93 27.17 -2.65
CA GLU A 852 17.27 26.87 -1.25
C GLU A 852 17.40 28.19 -0.49
N PHE A 853 16.64 28.32 0.61
CA PHE A 853 16.60 29.50 1.46
C PHE A 853 17.23 29.19 2.81
N ARG A 854 18.24 29.97 3.20
CA ARG A 854 18.84 29.88 4.50
C ARG A 854 18.17 30.86 5.46
N TYR A 855 17.68 30.37 6.59
CA TYR A 855 16.93 31.19 7.54
C TYR A 855 17.08 30.74 8.97
N THR A 856 16.67 31.60 9.92
CA THR A 856 16.42 31.28 11.32
C THR A 856 15.05 31.83 11.72
N LEU A 857 14.28 31.06 12.48
CA LEU A 857 12.93 31.44 12.92
C LEU A 857 12.63 30.86 14.29
N LYS A 858 12.31 31.72 15.25
CA LYS A 858 11.79 31.29 16.56
C LYS A 858 10.29 31.57 16.62
N ARG A 859 9.49 30.56 16.36
CA ARG A 859 8.03 30.67 16.36
C ARG A 859 7.38 29.29 16.49
N GLU A 860 6.28 29.20 17.22
CA GLU A 860 5.54 27.93 17.42
C GLU A 860 4.79 27.46 16.16
N GLN A 861 4.48 28.35 15.22
CA GLN A 861 3.73 28.00 14.01
C GLN A 861 4.62 28.09 12.77
N VAL A 862 4.41 27.19 11.84
CA VAL A 862 5.01 27.24 10.50
C VAL A 862 4.57 28.51 9.80
N PHE A 863 5.53 29.20 9.18
CA PHE A 863 5.27 30.38 8.38
C PHE A 863 5.29 30.01 6.89
N LEU A 864 4.16 30.29 6.20
CA LEU A 864 4.03 30.12 4.77
C LEU A 864 4.38 31.43 4.07
N SER A 865 5.28 31.35 3.07
CA SER A 865 5.62 32.49 2.22
C SER A 865 5.42 32.15 0.75
N PRO A 866 4.75 33.01 -0.05
CA PRO A 866 4.66 32.80 -1.48
C PRO A 866 6.03 33.00 -2.15
N VAL A 867 6.34 32.15 -3.11
CA VAL A 867 7.48 32.29 -4.03
C VAL A 867 6.92 32.65 -5.39
N GLU A 868 7.32 33.82 -5.89
CA GLU A 868 6.90 34.31 -7.19
C GLU A 868 8.06 34.27 -8.19
N ILE A 869 7.80 33.80 -9.39
CA ILE A 869 8.73 33.82 -10.53
C ILE A 869 8.16 34.72 -11.61
N ASN A 870 8.91 35.71 -11.98
CA ASN A 870 8.51 36.71 -13.00
C ASN A 870 7.12 37.34 -12.70
N GLY A 871 6.86 37.63 -11.41
CA GLY A 871 5.62 38.26 -10.95
C GLY A 871 4.39 37.33 -10.90
N LYS A 872 4.59 36.00 -11.02
CA LYS A 872 3.53 34.99 -10.88
C LYS A 872 3.86 34.08 -9.75
N LYS A 873 2.87 33.78 -8.90
CA LYS A 873 3.01 32.79 -7.82
C LYS A 873 3.35 31.41 -8.40
N ALA A 874 4.53 30.91 -8.08
CA ALA A 874 5.01 29.59 -8.52
C ALA A 874 4.69 28.49 -7.48
N CYS A 875 4.90 28.80 -6.18
CA CYS A 875 4.65 27.87 -5.08
C CYS A 875 4.56 28.63 -3.76
N GLU A 876 4.46 27.90 -2.66
CA GLU A 876 4.66 28.41 -1.29
C GLU A 876 5.80 27.64 -0.64
N ILE A 877 6.61 28.34 0.14
CA ILE A 877 7.65 27.76 0.98
C ILE A 877 7.22 27.82 2.45
N GLU A 878 7.52 26.77 3.21
CA GLU A 878 7.24 26.67 4.63
C GLU A 878 8.51 26.91 5.43
N PHE A 879 8.52 27.96 6.27
CA PHE A 879 9.58 28.21 7.23
C PHE A 879 9.19 27.71 8.60
N TRP A 880 9.94 26.74 9.12
CA TRP A 880 9.68 26.04 10.35
C TRP A 880 10.46 26.64 11.50
N ASN A 881 9.95 26.45 12.74
CA ASN A 881 10.69 26.82 13.94
C ASN A 881 12.10 26.21 13.95
N THR A 882 13.12 27.02 14.12
CA THR A 882 14.52 26.59 14.21
C THR A 882 15.01 26.48 15.67
N GLY A 883 14.12 26.68 16.65
CA GLY A 883 14.39 26.64 18.08
C GLY A 883 14.92 27.94 18.63
N ASN A 884 16.13 28.33 18.30
CA ASN A 884 16.76 29.57 18.79
C ASN A 884 17.19 30.49 17.63
N PRO A 885 17.22 31.80 17.83
CA PRO A 885 17.93 32.71 16.94
C PRO A 885 19.39 32.26 16.82
N GLY A 886 19.90 32.22 15.59
CA GLY A 886 21.26 31.72 15.32
C GLY A 886 21.33 30.26 14.88
N ASN A 887 20.28 29.48 15.06
CA ASN A 887 20.12 28.17 14.42
C ASN A 887 19.72 28.36 12.97
N TRP A 888 20.71 28.56 12.11
CA TRP A 888 20.50 28.76 10.68
C TRP A 888 20.30 27.42 9.98
N VAL A 889 19.17 27.27 9.29
CA VAL A 889 18.78 26.07 8.56
C VAL A 889 18.42 26.41 7.12
N TRP A 890 18.45 25.41 6.27
CA TRP A 890 18.06 25.53 4.86
C TRP A 890 16.66 24.93 4.65
N GLU A 891 15.85 25.62 3.85
CA GLU A 891 14.59 25.11 3.30
C GLU A 891 14.62 25.24 1.80
N ARG A 892 13.89 24.37 1.12
CA ARG A 892 13.93 24.30 -0.33
C ARG A 892 12.58 24.16 -0.97
N VAL A 893 12.45 24.69 -2.18
CA VAL A 893 11.30 24.47 -3.08
C VAL A 893 11.81 24.23 -4.49
N THR A 894 11.01 23.51 -5.27
CA THR A 894 11.31 23.27 -6.68
C THR A 894 10.41 24.14 -7.54
N VAL A 895 11.01 24.83 -8.52
CA VAL A 895 10.31 25.71 -9.45
C VAL A 895 10.77 25.41 -10.88
N ASN A 896 9.96 25.80 -11.86
CA ASN A 896 10.38 25.84 -13.25
C ASN A 896 10.78 27.27 -13.59
N LEU A 897 11.98 27.44 -14.15
CA LEU A 897 12.50 28.72 -14.66
C LEU A 897 12.57 28.62 -16.18
N GLU A 898 12.10 29.70 -16.85
CA GLU A 898 12.07 29.84 -18.31
C GLU A 898 13.15 30.81 -18.81
#